data_0fbf8d5c53419aaea7333d9fd08b0935
#
_entry.id   0fbf8d5c53419aaea7333d9fd08b0935
#
_cell.length_a   1.000
_cell.length_b   1.000
_cell.length_c   1.000
_cell.angle_alpha   90.00
_cell.angle_beta   90.00
_cell.angle_gamma   90.00
#
_symmetry.space_group_name_H-M   'P 1'
#
loop_
_entity.id
_entity.type
_entity.pdbx_description
1 polymer ?
#
loop_
_entity_poly.entity_id
_entity_poly.type
_entity_poly.pdbx_seq_one_letter_code
_entity_poly.pdbx_strand_id
1 'polypeptide(L)'
;MYKKRYLYTLVAFFCASIIVTFFAISNSSSLNKHFNETASQEKEEYKFRLVGIVCSYINRFYVEPDRIKPKEMLKASLSWLERIIPEVQVNVNDRSDKIEILVDDASKVINFSKVRRLNELYNTLNDALHFVNDNKHHEIETEDIEYAAINGMLSQLDPHSVIFPPKDFDEFKIGTSGKFGGLGMVVGLRDGILTVISPIEGTPAFRAGLKSGDKIIIIDEDSTINMSLQEAVNKLRGDPSTAVILIVESKKSQTNKTITLIREIISIPTVSSKLVDGNIGYIKIRNFQENTSESLEEEIEKLTTESDELKGIILDLRNNAGGLLGQAIAVADKFLSSGMIVVTEEPMGKQKIQKARKSSKDLNKCPMVVIIDAGSASGAEIVAGALKDNNRAPLIGDTSFGKGTIQQLIDLINSGAALKLTVGKYLTPNFIDIQSVGITPDILLVQSQVSKDEIILFNENPHFREEDLEKHLGEHSDAELPYEKVRYLVHVDDNVEEGEEKEEGEEEREQKIKDEDYYKIPDLDKDTHVQFAKKIILNSHLYDGKNNEFLDQLKPIIEDFKKNEETKIADALHIQGIDWSTGETVVPPSATTSLRLTPSNGVVNAAEELKIEISVTNNSEGILYQLRGMAESKNLLIDKREFIFGKIAKGETKTSTKTIKIPQNSVSRKDELIVKFSELNGNAPEDVKSTVTIDALPRPVFSYSYQIIDEGEGLTGNGDGIIQRGEVVDLALFVKNIGKGTSEKNIIALRELSQKEVFIERGKMELGELAPGESKSLKIKLSVRDTLEADDFSVDLTIADTTYGTRISGTLEFKVDLDGENGKMQLTEKSLKVVDDSVPIYNGKSTSTPVISYAGNGATLIADKETQSWYRVKMPEDRFGWISSDHVEVSRGTYSTEQEAPGLFLQNVPPLIELDTQKPHDTFRQEYISLSGTVSDDNAIKYVYILVNEDKVFYKSNKDASEESKSNLSFASDIPLEDGPNIISIVTRDNQDLLSTKSFVVTQLPSSEKDES
;
A
#
# COMPACT_ATOMS: atom_id res chain seq x y z
N MET A 1 -12.44 -2.15 -14.38
CA MET A 1 -11.18 -1.44 -14.05
C MET A 1 -11.25 -0.69 -12.73
N TYR A 2 -12.28 0.11 -12.46
CA TYR A 2 -12.43 0.92 -11.23
C TYR A 2 -12.40 0.13 -9.91
N LYS A 3 -12.93 -1.08 -9.82
CA LYS A 3 -13.02 -1.85 -8.56
C LYS A 3 -11.77 -2.68 -8.22
N LYS A 4 -10.95 -3.09 -9.18
CA LYS A 4 -9.68 -3.78 -8.90
C LYS A 4 -8.60 -2.84 -8.35
N ARG A 5 -8.62 -1.56 -8.71
CA ARG A 5 -7.74 -0.53 -8.12
C ARG A 5 -8.10 -0.22 -6.66
N TYR A 6 -9.38 -0.29 -6.28
CA TYR A 6 -9.80 -0.10 -4.88
C TYR A 6 -9.30 -1.23 -3.97
N LEU A 7 -9.30 -2.48 -4.45
CA LEU A 7 -8.74 -3.61 -3.70
C LEU A 7 -7.22 -3.49 -3.57
N TYR A 8 -6.53 -3.11 -4.66
CA TYR A 8 -5.09 -2.83 -4.62
C TYR A 8 -4.76 -1.57 -3.81
N THR A 9 -5.63 -0.56 -3.79
CA THR A 9 -5.40 0.65 -2.97
C THR A 9 -5.69 0.38 -1.50
N LEU A 10 -6.67 -0.46 -1.14
CA LEU A 10 -6.95 -0.83 0.25
C LEU A 10 -5.99 -1.90 0.77
N VAL A 11 -5.64 -2.90 -0.01
CA VAL A 11 -4.58 -3.87 0.33
C VAL A 11 -3.21 -3.19 0.23
N ALA A 12 -2.96 -2.32 -0.75
CA ALA A 12 -1.76 -1.49 -0.80
C ALA A 12 -1.76 -0.41 0.30
N PHE A 13 -2.89 0.12 0.75
CA PHE A 13 -2.96 1.01 1.91
C PHE A 13 -2.81 0.23 3.23
N PHE A 14 -3.32 -0.99 3.31
CA PHE A 14 -3.11 -1.85 4.47
C PHE A 14 -1.71 -2.49 4.46
N CYS A 15 -1.23 -2.97 3.32
CA CYS A 15 0.16 -3.40 3.14
C CYS A 15 1.13 -2.23 3.05
N ALA A 16 0.77 -1.05 2.52
CA ALA A 16 1.61 0.14 2.55
C ALA A 16 1.58 0.83 3.92
N SER A 17 0.54 0.74 4.73
CA SER A 17 0.65 1.14 6.14
C SER A 17 1.54 0.17 6.93
N ILE A 18 1.55 -1.11 6.62
CA ILE A 18 2.49 -2.08 7.19
C ILE A 18 3.90 -1.87 6.58
N ILE A 19 4.03 -1.67 5.28
CA ILE A 19 5.31 -1.45 4.57
C ILE A 19 5.83 -0.02 4.81
N VAL A 20 5.00 1.00 4.95
CA VAL A 20 5.41 2.37 5.31
C VAL A 20 5.81 2.45 6.78
N THR A 21 5.19 1.68 7.67
CA THR A 21 5.70 1.50 9.04
C THR A 21 7.05 0.77 9.03
N PHE A 22 7.25 -0.21 8.14
CA PHE A 22 8.54 -0.90 7.96
C PHE A 22 9.64 -0.02 7.34
N PHE A 23 9.30 0.94 6.46
CA PHE A 23 10.29 1.84 5.84
C PHE A 23 10.58 3.10 6.66
N ALA A 24 9.66 3.56 7.51
CA ALA A 24 9.92 4.63 8.46
C ALA A 24 10.84 4.21 9.61
N ILE A 25 10.88 2.92 9.95
CA ILE A 25 11.74 2.37 11.00
C ILE A 25 13.20 2.22 10.52
N SER A 26 13.45 2.00 9.21
CA SER A 26 14.82 1.83 8.72
C SER A 26 15.62 3.12 8.52
N ASN A 27 15.01 4.29 8.58
CA ASN A 27 15.67 5.55 8.26
C ASN A 27 15.78 6.57 9.40
N SER A 28 15.49 6.18 10.66
CA SER A 28 15.60 7.13 11.79
C SER A 28 16.89 7.02 12.62
N SER A 29 17.86 6.20 12.23
CA SER A 29 19.01 5.87 13.07
C SER A 29 20.25 6.77 12.95
N SER A 30 20.27 7.78 12.07
CA SER A 30 21.48 8.62 11.89
C SER A 30 21.61 9.85 12.83
N LEU A 31 20.63 10.14 13.66
CA LEU A 31 20.57 11.39 14.42
C LEU A 31 21.15 11.38 15.85
N ASN A 32 21.75 10.27 16.33
CA ASN A 32 22.24 10.19 17.73
C ASN A 32 23.70 9.79 17.92
N LYS A 33 24.63 10.17 17.05
CA LYS A 33 26.05 9.83 17.24
C LYS A 33 26.89 10.88 18.00
N HIS A 34 26.33 11.99 18.48
CA HIS A 34 27.14 13.08 19.07
C HIS A 34 26.86 13.44 20.54
N PHE A 35 26.43 12.49 21.38
CA PHE A 35 26.51 12.66 22.83
C PHE A 35 26.82 11.35 23.53
N ASN A 36 28.09 10.92 23.59
CA ASN A 36 28.57 10.03 24.67
C ASN A 36 30.09 9.83 24.61
N GLU A 37 30.85 10.82 24.98
CA GLU A 37 32.11 10.62 25.67
C GLU A 37 31.96 11.10 27.12
N THR A 38 32.10 10.18 28.05
CA THR A 38 32.09 10.25 29.51
C THR A 38 30.80 9.84 30.20
N ALA A 39 30.64 8.50 30.34
CA ALA A 39 30.21 7.89 31.62
C ALA A 39 30.26 6.37 31.48
N SER A 40 31.19 5.73 32.14
CA SER A 40 31.11 4.29 32.51
C SER A 40 29.95 4.13 33.49
N GLN A 41 28.73 3.94 32.94
CA GLN A 41 27.59 3.37 33.66
C GLN A 41 27.40 1.95 33.12
N GLU A 42 27.31 0.99 34.02
CA GLU A 42 26.83 -0.35 33.73
C GLU A 42 25.58 -0.23 32.86
N LYS A 43 25.60 -0.80 31.64
CA LYS A 43 24.42 -0.90 30.78
C LYS A 43 23.39 -1.68 31.60
N GLU A 44 22.34 -0.99 32.07
CA GLU A 44 21.18 -1.67 32.64
C GLU A 44 20.61 -2.55 31.54
N GLU A 45 20.64 -3.87 31.73
CA GLU A 45 20.18 -4.86 30.79
C GLU A 45 18.69 -4.57 30.45
N TYR A 46 18.39 -4.27 29.18
CA TYR A 46 17.01 -4.01 28.75
C TYR A 46 16.18 -5.26 29.01
N LYS A 47 15.07 -5.12 29.74
CA LYS A 47 14.17 -6.23 30.05
C LYS A 47 12.91 -6.08 29.19
N PHE A 48 12.64 -7.02 28.31
CA PHE A 48 11.43 -7.10 27.46
C PHE A 48 10.16 -7.29 28.31
N ARG A 49 9.79 -6.22 29.04
CA ARG A 49 8.71 -6.27 30.07
C ARG A 49 7.33 -6.21 29.46
N LEU A 50 7.17 -5.57 28.29
CA LEU A 50 5.87 -5.40 27.66
C LEU A 50 5.29 -6.74 27.23
N VAL A 51 6.11 -7.70 26.78
CA VAL A 51 5.67 -9.07 26.48
C VAL A 51 4.94 -9.68 27.65
N GLY A 52 5.50 -9.59 28.88
CA GLY A 52 4.88 -10.14 30.09
C GLY A 52 3.57 -9.44 30.48
N ILE A 53 3.53 -8.12 30.34
CA ILE A 53 2.33 -7.31 30.58
C ILE A 53 1.23 -7.71 29.59
N VAL A 54 1.55 -7.79 28.31
CA VAL A 54 0.60 -8.17 27.23
C VAL A 54 0.08 -9.60 27.46
N CYS A 55 0.96 -10.55 27.76
CA CYS A 55 0.53 -11.91 28.15
C CYS A 55 -0.46 -11.93 29.31
N SER A 56 -0.29 -11.04 30.31
CA SER A 56 -1.22 -10.92 31.43
C SER A 56 -2.59 -10.39 30.98
N TYR A 57 -2.63 -9.39 30.10
CA TYR A 57 -3.88 -8.86 29.53
C TYR A 57 -4.58 -9.89 28.66
N ILE A 58 -3.87 -10.61 27.79
CA ILE A 58 -4.41 -11.70 26.95
C ILE A 58 -5.09 -12.74 27.85
N ASN A 59 -4.39 -13.23 28.87
CA ASN A 59 -4.90 -14.27 29.78
C ASN A 59 -6.18 -13.84 30.50
N ARG A 60 -6.38 -12.56 30.73
CA ARG A 60 -7.49 -12.03 31.53
C ARG A 60 -8.68 -11.56 30.70
N PHE A 61 -8.45 -11.01 29.52
CA PHE A 61 -9.46 -10.23 28.81
C PHE A 61 -9.72 -10.69 27.38
N TYR A 62 -8.88 -11.56 26.79
CA TYR A 62 -9.10 -12.00 25.42
C TYR A 62 -10.41 -12.82 25.31
N VAL A 63 -11.20 -12.53 24.26
CA VAL A 63 -12.58 -13.02 24.13
C VAL A 63 -12.68 -14.53 23.93
N GLU A 64 -11.75 -15.15 23.18
CA GLU A 64 -11.75 -16.59 22.86
C GLU A 64 -10.54 -17.32 23.48
N PRO A 65 -10.62 -17.78 24.75
CA PRO A 65 -9.49 -18.43 25.44
C PRO A 65 -8.93 -19.65 24.70
N ASP A 66 -9.74 -20.36 23.91
CA ASP A 66 -9.32 -21.57 23.18
C ASP A 66 -8.34 -21.25 22.02
N ARG A 67 -8.28 -19.99 21.60
CA ARG A 67 -7.28 -19.52 20.61
C ARG A 67 -5.93 -19.20 21.24
N ILE A 68 -5.83 -19.13 22.56
CA ILE A 68 -4.56 -18.91 23.24
C ILE A 68 -3.75 -20.19 23.17
N LYS A 69 -2.89 -20.28 22.14
CA LYS A 69 -1.98 -21.41 21.87
C LYS A 69 -0.54 -20.96 22.06
N PRO A 70 0.02 -21.04 23.28
CA PRO A 70 1.33 -20.45 23.59
C PRO A 70 2.48 -20.94 22.68
N LYS A 71 2.44 -22.18 22.23
CA LYS A 71 3.45 -22.70 21.29
C LYS A 71 3.40 -21.98 19.93
N GLU A 72 2.21 -21.84 19.35
CA GLU A 72 2.03 -21.16 18.06
C GLU A 72 2.31 -19.67 18.18
N MET A 73 1.91 -19.06 19.29
CA MET A 73 2.23 -17.66 19.59
C MET A 73 3.74 -17.42 19.69
N LEU A 74 4.50 -18.37 20.30
CA LEU A 74 5.96 -18.27 20.35
C LEU A 74 6.58 -18.35 18.95
N LYS A 75 6.14 -19.31 18.13
CA LYS A 75 6.64 -19.46 16.76
C LYS A 75 6.38 -18.16 15.96
N ALA A 76 5.17 -17.66 15.98
CA ALA A 76 4.81 -16.45 15.26
C ALA A 76 5.58 -15.21 15.76
N SER A 77 5.79 -15.07 17.08
CA SER A 77 6.64 -14.01 17.63
C SER A 77 8.05 -14.02 17.03
N LEU A 78 8.64 -15.20 16.91
CA LEU A 78 9.98 -15.35 16.38
C LEU A 78 10.02 -15.16 14.85
N SER A 79 9.05 -15.68 14.11
CA SER A 79 8.96 -15.47 12.66
C SER A 79 8.76 -13.99 12.29
N TRP A 80 8.10 -13.19 13.14
CA TRP A 80 7.99 -11.76 12.90
C TRP A 80 9.32 -11.01 13.00
N LEU A 81 10.27 -11.52 13.81
CA LEU A 81 11.63 -10.97 13.87
C LEU A 81 12.39 -11.16 12.56
N GLU A 82 12.14 -12.26 11.85
CA GLU A 82 12.75 -12.50 10.52
C GLU A 82 12.36 -11.43 9.49
N ARG A 83 11.18 -10.83 9.65
CA ARG A 83 10.66 -9.80 8.75
C ARG A 83 11.35 -8.45 8.96
N ILE A 84 11.75 -8.15 10.19
CA ILE A 84 12.33 -6.85 10.54
C ILE A 84 13.85 -6.88 10.68
N ILE A 85 14.44 -8.05 10.90
CA ILE A 85 15.89 -8.23 11.05
C ILE A 85 16.37 -9.19 9.97
N PRO A 86 17.04 -8.70 8.92
CA PRO A 86 17.44 -9.52 7.77
C PRO A 86 18.29 -10.73 8.14
N GLU A 87 19.22 -10.58 9.08
CA GLU A 87 20.13 -11.63 9.52
C GLU A 87 19.50 -12.67 10.45
N VAL A 88 18.24 -12.49 10.88
CA VAL A 88 17.54 -13.50 11.70
C VAL A 88 16.90 -14.55 10.81
N GLN A 89 17.09 -15.82 11.13
CA GLN A 89 16.35 -16.97 10.58
C GLN A 89 15.84 -17.86 11.70
N VAL A 90 14.60 -18.36 11.56
CA VAL A 90 13.93 -19.20 12.55
C VAL A 90 13.53 -20.53 11.94
N ASN A 91 14.22 -21.58 12.31
CA ASN A 91 13.97 -22.93 11.85
C ASN A 91 13.11 -23.71 12.86
N VAL A 92 11.84 -23.94 12.55
CA VAL A 92 10.92 -24.67 13.42
C VAL A 92 10.91 -26.15 13.07
N ASN A 93 11.15 -27.01 14.07
CA ASN A 93 11.02 -28.45 13.94
C ASN A 93 9.97 -28.99 14.92
N ASP A 94 8.75 -29.10 14.45
CA ASP A 94 7.60 -29.57 15.24
C ASP A 94 7.72 -31.00 15.72
N ARG A 95 8.42 -31.87 14.97
CA ARG A 95 8.61 -33.28 15.35
C ARG A 95 9.49 -33.43 16.61
N SER A 96 10.39 -32.50 16.84
CA SER A 96 11.31 -32.52 18.00
C SER A 96 10.98 -31.46 19.05
N ASP A 97 9.93 -30.67 18.88
CA ASP A 97 9.56 -29.49 19.69
C ASP A 97 10.74 -28.52 19.84
N LYS A 98 11.50 -28.25 18.78
CA LYS A 98 12.66 -27.37 18.79
C LYS A 98 12.53 -26.24 17.79
N ILE A 99 12.97 -25.06 18.20
CA ILE A 99 13.19 -23.90 17.33
C ILE A 99 14.68 -23.57 17.40
N GLU A 100 15.30 -23.47 16.24
CA GLU A 100 16.65 -22.94 16.10
C GLU A 100 16.55 -21.50 15.59
N ILE A 101 17.10 -20.57 16.34
CA ILE A 101 17.20 -19.16 15.95
C ILE A 101 18.65 -18.95 15.50
N LEU A 102 18.80 -18.51 14.28
CA LEU A 102 20.08 -18.10 13.71
C LEU A 102 20.10 -16.57 13.63
N VAL A 103 21.20 -15.96 14.03
CA VAL A 103 21.48 -14.54 13.82
C VAL A 103 22.88 -14.48 13.24
N ASP A 104 22.99 -14.31 11.92
CA ASP A 104 24.22 -14.61 11.17
C ASP A 104 24.81 -15.98 11.55
N ASP A 105 26.01 -16.00 12.16
CA ASP A 105 26.72 -17.23 12.56
C ASP A 105 26.37 -17.71 13.99
N ALA A 106 25.68 -16.87 14.76
CA ALA A 106 25.24 -17.25 16.09
C ALA A 106 23.99 -18.10 16.04
N SER A 107 23.93 -19.20 16.77
CA SER A 107 22.74 -20.03 16.84
C SER A 107 22.30 -20.30 18.26
N LYS A 108 20.99 -20.36 18.47
CA LYS A 108 20.36 -20.74 19.74
C LYS A 108 19.22 -21.71 19.51
N VAL A 109 19.31 -22.90 20.14
CA VAL A 109 18.23 -23.89 20.07
C VAL A 109 17.33 -23.77 21.29
N ILE A 110 16.04 -23.56 21.05
CA ILE A 110 14.99 -23.47 22.06
C ILE A 110 14.15 -24.74 22.01
N ASN A 111 13.93 -25.37 23.16
CA ASN A 111 12.99 -26.48 23.29
C ASN A 111 11.66 -25.94 23.81
N PHE A 112 10.61 -25.94 22.96
CA PHE A 112 9.29 -25.41 23.31
C PHE A 112 8.27 -26.47 23.75
N SER A 113 8.70 -27.72 24.01
CA SER A 113 7.83 -28.80 24.52
C SER A 113 7.08 -28.43 25.80
N LYS A 114 7.71 -27.61 26.66
CA LYS A 114 7.18 -27.16 27.94
C LYS A 114 6.35 -25.88 27.85
N VAL A 115 6.28 -25.21 26.71
CA VAL A 115 5.52 -23.95 26.55
C VAL A 115 4.04 -24.29 26.39
N ARG A 116 3.30 -24.27 27.50
CA ARG A 116 1.87 -24.59 27.56
C ARG A 116 1.03 -23.46 28.10
N ARG A 117 1.67 -22.47 28.74
CA ARG A 117 1.02 -21.30 29.36
C ARG A 117 1.75 -20.02 28.94
N LEU A 118 1.06 -18.89 29.02
CA LEU A 118 1.60 -17.58 28.63
C LEU A 118 2.83 -17.16 29.48
N ASN A 119 2.94 -17.55 30.73
CA ASN A 119 4.13 -17.28 31.54
C ASN A 119 5.36 -18.10 31.08
N GLU A 120 5.15 -19.33 30.58
CA GLU A 120 6.23 -20.15 30.01
C GLU A 120 6.64 -19.59 28.62
N LEU A 121 5.66 -19.12 27.85
CA LEU A 121 5.90 -18.38 26.61
C LEU A 121 6.75 -17.13 26.89
N TYR A 122 6.33 -16.28 27.84
CA TYR A 122 7.07 -15.07 28.19
C TYR A 122 8.53 -15.36 28.53
N ASN A 123 8.79 -16.32 29.42
CA ASN A 123 10.16 -16.65 29.83
C ASN A 123 11.01 -17.13 28.64
N THR A 124 10.41 -17.97 27.77
CA THR A 124 11.12 -18.54 26.61
C THR A 124 11.38 -17.47 25.56
N LEU A 125 10.38 -16.62 25.29
CA LEU A 125 10.49 -15.53 24.33
C LEU A 125 11.46 -14.46 24.81
N ASN A 126 11.41 -14.05 26.07
CA ASN A 126 12.36 -13.09 26.66
C ASN A 126 13.81 -13.56 26.49
N ASP A 127 14.10 -14.83 26.73
CA ASP A 127 15.42 -15.44 26.55
C ASP A 127 15.86 -15.46 25.07
N ALA A 128 14.90 -15.62 24.13
CA ALA A 128 15.14 -15.52 22.70
C ALA A 128 15.41 -14.08 22.25
N LEU A 129 14.64 -13.13 22.75
CA LEU A 129 14.79 -11.70 22.39
C LEU A 129 16.14 -11.13 22.86
N HIS A 130 16.61 -11.51 24.05
CA HIS A 130 17.97 -11.16 24.50
C HIS A 130 19.01 -11.72 23.55
N PHE A 131 18.90 -12.99 23.16
CA PHE A 131 19.83 -13.59 22.20
C PHE A 131 19.86 -12.84 20.87
N VAL A 132 18.70 -12.51 20.30
CA VAL A 132 18.60 -11.75 19.04
C VAL A 132 19.20 -10.36 19.20
N ASN A 133 18.83 -9.63 20.28
CA ASN A 133 19.31 -8.28 20.53
C ASN A 133 20.82 -8.19 20.71
N ASP A 134 21.42 -9.20 21.37
CA ASP A 134 22.84 -9.23 21.66
C ASP A 134 23.70 -9.61 20.44
N ASN A 135 23.12 -10.29 19.45
CA ASN A 135 23.85 -10.79 18.27
C ASN A 135 23.48 -10.09 16.97
N LYS A 136 22.46 -9.23 16.96
CA LYS A 136 22.08 -8.47 15.76
C LYS A 136 23.17 -7.47 15.37
N HIS A 137 23.35 -7.27 14.08
CA HIS A 137 24.23 -6.26 13.50
C HIS A 137 23.46 -5.12 12.85
N HIS A 138 22.18 -5.37 12.51
CA HIS A 138 21.31 -4.34 11.95
C HIS A 138 20.95 -3.30 13.02
N GLU A 139 21.02 -2.01 12.64
CA GLU A 139 20.64 -0.91 13.53
C GLU A 139 19.10 -0.86 13.65
N ILE A 140 18.57 -1.53 14.64
CA ILE A 140 17.16 -1.53 15.03
C ILE A 140 17.07 -1.30 16.54
N GLU A 141 16.15 -0.47 16.97
CA GLU A 141 15.94 -0.17 18.38
C GLU A 141 15.44 -1.43 19.12
N THR A 142 15.86 -1.59 20.37
CA THR A 142 15.49 -2.77 21.17
C THR A 142 13.98 -2.84 21.42
N GLU A 143 13.33 -1.70 21.57
CA GLU A 143 11.88 -1.56 21.70
C GLU A 143 11.12 -2.07 20.48
N ASP A 144 11.64 -1.82 19.27
CA ASP A 144 11.00 -2.27 18.03
C ASP A 144 11.03 -3.80 17.89
N ILE A 145 12.11 -4.44 18.40
CA ILE A 145 12.18 -5.90 18.52
C ILE A 145 11.06 -6.42 19.44
N GLU A 146 10.82 -5.73 20.57
CA GLU A 146 9.76 -6.12 21.50
C GLU A 146 8.39 -5.94 20.89
N TYR A 147 8.11 -4.81 20.20
CA TYR A 147 6.84 -4.58 19.51
C TYR A 147 6.59 -5.60 18.39
N ALA A 148 7.60 -5.92 17.60
CA ALA A 148 7.48 -6.93 16.55
C ALA A 148 7.13 -8.31 17.11
N ALA A 149 7.83 -8.75 18.15
CA ALA A 149 7.58 -10.02 18.79
C ALA A 149 6.16 -10.09 19.40
N ILE A 150 5.69 -9.00 20.02
CA ILE A 150 4.31 -8.91 20.55
C ILE A 150 3.29 -8.97 19.42
N ASN A 151 3.48 -8.21 18.33
CA ASN A 151 2.55 -8.25 17.19
C ASN A 151 2.51 -9.64 16.53
N GLY A 152 3.66 -10.32 16.41
CA GLY A 152 3.71 -11.71 15.97
C GLY A 152 2.92 -12.65 16.89
N MET A 153 3.01 -12.46 18.21
CA MET A 153 2.20 -13.21 19.19
C MET A 153 0.70 -12.93 19.02
N LEU A 154 0.31 -11.66 18.87
CA LEU A 154 -1.08 -11.22 18.78
C LEU A 154 -1.74 -11.67 17.46
N SER A 155 -0.99 -11.75 16.35
CA SER A 155 -1.48 -12.22 15.05
C SER A 155 -2.03 -13.65 15.06
N GLN A 156 -1.66 -14.45 16.07
CA GLN A 156 -2.21 -15.80 16.26
C GLN A 156 -3.58 -15.81 16.94
N LEU A 157 -3.98 -14.69 17.51
CA LEU A 157 -5.27 -14.57 18.20
C LEU A 157 -6.36 -14.14 17.23
N ASP A 158 -6.19 -12.98 16.61
CA ASP A 158 -7.11 -12.40 15.63
C ASP A 158 -6.42 -11.26 14.85
N PRO A 159 -7.00 -10.78 13.71
CA PRO A 159 -6.38 -9.73 12.89
C PRO A 159 -6.50 -8.32 13.46
N HIS A 160 -7.19 -8.14 14.59
CA HIS A 160 -7.49 -6.82 15.14
C HIS A 160 -6.72 -6.50 16.42
N SER A 161 -6.18 -7.53 17.08
CA SER A 161 -5.35 -7.38 18.28
C SER A 161 -3.94 -6.95 17.89
N VAL A 162 -3.47 -5.80 18.39
CA VAL A 162 -2.17 -5.21 18.01
C VAL A 162 -1.63 -4.35 19.15
N ILE A 163 -0.30 -4.28 19.29
CA ILE A 163 0.36 -3.25 20.10
C ILE A 163 0.76 -2.08 19.21
N PHE A 164 0.43 -0.87 19.65
CA PHE A 164 0.85 0.38 19.04
C PHE A 164 2.08 0.92 19.75
N PRO A 165 3.21 1.15 19.05
CA PRO A 165 4.27 2.04 19.53
C PRO A 165 3.73 3.44 19.85
N PRO A 166 4.45 4.26 20.63
CA PRO A 166 3.94 5.57 21.08
C PRO A 166 3.45 6.47 19.94
N LYS A 167 4.19 6.54 18.85
CA LYS A 167 3.85 7.36 17.67
C LYS A 167 2.55 6.91 17.01
N ASP A 168 2.39 5.60 16.81
CA ASP A 168 1.20 5.03 16.16
C ASP A 168 -0.03 5.15 17.09
N PHE A 169 0.19 5.09 18.40
CA PHE A 169 -0.86 5.32 19.39
C PHE A 169 -1.39 6.76 19.37
N ASP A 170 -0.51 7.74 19.21
CA ASP A 170 -0.93 9.14 19.08
C ASP A 170 -1.75 9.38 17.81
N GLU A 171 -1.35 8.80 16.67
CA GLU A 171 -2.14 8.84 15.44
C GLU A 171 -3.52 8.16 15.63
N PHE A 172 -3.56 7.03 16.31
CA PHE A 172 -4.82 6.35 16.61
C PHE A 172 -5.75 7.21 17.48
N LYS A 173 -5.21 7.91 18.49
CA LYS A 173 -5.99 8.86 19.32
C LYS A 173 -6.59 9.99 18.50
N ILE A 174 -5.82 10.55 17.56
CA ILE A 174 -6.32 11.58 16.65
C ILE A 174 -7.49 11.04 15.80
N GLY A 175 -7.31 9.84 15.24
CA GLY A 175 -8.36 9.19 14.43
C GLY A 175 -9.65 8.93 15.19
N THR A 176 -9.58 8.62 16.50
CA THR A 176 -10.76 8.35 17.33
C THR A 176 -11.40 9.59 17.92
N SER A 177 -10.63 10.60 18.32
CA SER A 177 -11.16 11.85 18.83
C SER A 177 -11.77 12.73 17.75
N GLY A 178 -11.30 12.62 16.50
CA GLY A 178 -11.66 13.50 15.40
C GLY A 178 -11.18 14.94 15.58
N LYS A 179 -10.29 15.18 16.55
CA LYS A 179 -9.75 16.49 16.88
C LYS A 179 -8.25 16.46 16.95
N PHE A 180 -7.59 17.43 16.35
CA PHE A 180 -6.14 17.59 16.44
C PHE A 180 -5.76 19.06 16.38
N GLY A 181 -4.60 19.39 16.94
CA GLY A 181 -4.01 20.71 16.78
C GLY A 181 -3.39 20.84 15.39
N GLY A 182 -3.77 21.86 14.62
CA GLY A 182 -3.29 22.04 13.27
C GLY A 182 -3.86 23.25 12.55
N LEU A 183 -3.77 23.24 11.22
CA LEU A 183 -4.14 24.38 10.37
C LEU A 183 -5.51 24.22 9.69
N GLY A 184 -6.04 23.00 9.61
CA GLY A 184 -7.34 22.69 9.01
C GLY A 184 -7.34 22.76 7.49
N MET A 185 -6.54 21.94 6.86
CA MET A 185 -6.53 21.70 5.41
C MET A 185 -6.22 20.24 5.13
N VAL A 186 -6.76 19.76 4.02
CA VAL A 186 -6.38 18.50 3.41
C VAL A 186 -5.17 18.77 2.52
N VAL A 187 -4.11 17.98 2.67
CA VAL A 187 -2.90 18.08 1.86
C VAL A 187 -2.60 16.75 1.19
N GLY A 188 -1.92 16.79 0.06
CA GLY A 188 -1.47 15.61 -0.68
C GLY A 188 -0.17 15.91 -1.41
N LEU A 189 0.49 14.86 -1.89
CA LEU A 189 1.67 15.02 -2.75
C LEU A 189 1.20 15.01 -4.22
N ARG A 190 1.52 16.08 -4.96
CA ARG A 190 1.33 16.15 -6.41
C ARG A 190 2.68 16.44 -7.05
N ASP A 191 3.12 15.59 -7.94
CA ASP A 191 4.46 15.65 -8.55
C ASP A 191 5.60 15.70 -7.53
N GLY A 192 5.42 15.03 -6.39
CA GLY A 192 6.38 15.04 -5.28
C GLY A 192 6.39 16.35 -4.47
N ILE A 193 5.48 17.28 -4.74
CA ILE A 193 5.37 18.56 -4.03
C ILE A 193 4.13 18.55 -3.14
N LEU A 194 4.30 18.96 -1.89
CA LEU A 194 3.20 19.08 -0.95
C LEU A 194 2.20 20.14 -1.43
N THR A 195 0.98 19.74 -1.68
CA THR A 195 -0.06 20.58 -2.29
C THR A 195 -1.29 20.63 -1.41
N VAL A 196 -1.88 21.81 -1.25
CA VAL A 196 -3.18 21.99 -0.61
C VAL A 196 -4.27 21.41 -1.52
N ILE A 197 -4.95 20.35 -1.07
CA ILE A 197 -6.08 19.75 -1.76
C ILE A 197 -7.33 20.56 -1.49
N SER A 198 -7.66 20.79 -0.22
CA SER A 198 -8.79 21.63 0.17
C SER A 198 -8.59 22.20 1.57
N PRO A 199 -8.75 23.52 1.79
CA PRO A 199 -8.85 24.08 3.13
C PRO A 199 -10.25 23.76 3.72
N ILE A 200 -10.30 23.46 5.02
CA ILE A 200 -11.55 23.22 5.75
C ILE A 200 -12.15 24.56 6.16
N GLU A 201 -13.43 24.76 5.89
CA GLU A 201 -14.12 26.01 6.19
C GLU A 201 -14.01 26.40 7.69
N GLY A 202 -13.80 27.69 7.96
CA GLY A 202 -13.69 28.22 9.32
C GLY A 202 -12.35 28.00 10.01
N THR A 203 -11.39 27.30 9.40
CA THR A 203 -10.07 26.96 9.97
C THR A 203 -8.99 28.02 9.69
N PRO A 204 -7.83 27.98 10.35
CA PRO A 204 -6.70 28.90 10.08
C PRO A 204 -6.29 28.94 8.61
N ALA A 205 -6.18 27.80 7.96
CA ALA A 205 -5.80 27.70 6.55
C ALA A 205 -6.84 28.40 5.63
N PHE A 206 -8.14 28.17 5.88
CA PHE A 206 -9.21 28.80 5.14
C PHE A 206 -9.23 30.33 5.32
N ARG A 207 -9.11 30.82 6.58
CA ARG A 207 -9.09 32.27 6.89
C ARG A 207 -7.87 32.99 6.30
N ALA A 208 -6.75 32.29 6.16
CA ALA A 208 -5.54 32.80 5.49
C ALA A 208 -5.67 32.89 3.97
N GLY A 209 -6.74 32.32 3.41
CA GLY A 209 -7.03 32.35 1.96
C GLY A 209 -6.24 31.36 1.15
N LEU A 210 -5.74 30.27 1.75
CA LEU A 210 -5.18 29.12 1.03
C LEU A 210 -6.25 28.50 0.14
N LYS A 211 -5.84 28.00 -1.02
CA LYS A 211 -6.72 27.46 -2.04
C LYS A 211 -6.25 26.09 -2.52
N SER A 212 -7.18 25.30 -3.06
CA SER A 212 -6.85 24.07 -3.76
C SER A 212 -5.83 24.32 -4.88
N GLY A 213 -4.78 23.50 -4.89
CA GLY A 213 -3.67 23.57 -5.83
C GLY A 213 -2.55 24.53 -5.43
N ASP A 214 -2.61 25.21 -4.29
CA ASP A 214 -1.46 25.97 -3.77
C ASP A 214 -0.39 24.97 -3.26
N LYS A 215 0.87 25.19 -3.64
CA LYS A 215 1.99 24.33 -3.25
C LYS A 215 2.66 24.87 -2.00
N ILE A 216 2.86 24.04 -1.01
CA ILE A 216 3.60 24.37 0.21
C ILE A 216 5.06 23.98 -0.03
N ILE A 217 5.96 24.96 -0.10
CA ILE A 217 7.36 24.75 -0.44
C ILE A 217 8.23 24.62 0.82
N ILE A 218 7.90 25.34 1.88
CA ILE A 218 8.62 25.32 3.15
C ILE A 218 7.61 25.32 4.30
N ILE A 219 7.89 24.53 5.33
CA ILE A 219 7.19 24.52 6.61
C ILE A 219 8.21 24.89 7.69
N ASP A 220 8.02 26.05 8.34
CA ASP A 220 8.98 26.68 9.24
C ASP A 220 10.34 26.90 8.53
N GLU A 221 11.34 26.10 8.80
CA GLU A 221 12.65 26.15 8.15
C GLU A 221 12.90 24.97 7.21
N ASP A 222 11.95 24.02 7.13
CA ASP A 222 12.14 22.74 6.45
C ASP A 222 11.56 22.78 5.05
N SER A 223 12.34 22.36 4.05
CA SER A 223 11.88 22.16 2.68
C SER A 223 10.90 20.98 2.61
N THR A 224 9.79 21.15 1.89
CA THR A 224 8.82 20.09 1.65
C THR A 224 9.15 19.20 0.46
N ILE A 225 10.25 19.50 -0.23
CA ILE A 225 10.70 18.73 -1.40
C ILE A 225 11.03 17.29 -0.98
N ASN A 226 10.32 16.32 -1.59
CA ASN A 226 10.39 14.90 -1.27
C ASN A 226 10.15 14.53 0.22
N MET A 227 9.61 15.45 1.01
CA MET A 227 9.08 15.14 2.33
C MET A 227 7.92 14.17 2.19
N SER A 228 7.88 13.12 3.00
CA SER A 228 6.72 12.22 3.01
C SER A 228 5.46 12.96 3.45
N LEU A 229 4.29 12.55 2.94
CA LEU A 229 3.02 13.16 3.33
C LEU A 229 2.82 13.12 4.86
N GLN A 230 3.15 11.99 5.48
CA GLN A 230 3.02 11.83 6.93
C GLN A 230 3.91 12.78 7.72
N GLU A 231 5.14 12.98 7.26
CA GLU A 231 6.08 13.91 7.87
C GLU A 231 5.60 15.37 7.74
N ALA A 232 5.14 15.75 6.55
CA ALA A 232 4.55 17.06 6.31
C ALA A 232 3.34 17.30 7.23
N VAL A 233 2.44 16.31 7.33
CA VAL A 233 1.28 16.36 8.22
C VAL A 233 1.71 16.51 9.68
N ASN A 234 2.76 15.79 10.14
CA ASN A 234 3.26 15.91 11.50
C ASN A 234 3.82 17.30 11.79
N LYS A 235 4.50 17.95 10.81
CA LYS A 235 5.00 19.32 10.95
C LYS A 235 3.88 20.38 10.91
N LEU A 236 2.84 20.17 10.11
CA LEU A 236 1.68 21.05 10.03
C LEU A 236 0.79 20.94 11.28
N ARG A 237 0.74 19.76 11.91
CA ARG A 237 0.11 19.53 13.22
C ARG A 237 0.99 20.05 14.34
N GLY A 238 0.46 20.14 15.53
CA GLY A 238 1.16 20.55 16.76
C GLY A 238 0.20 21.13 17.78
N ASP A 239 0.74 21.59 18.90
CA ASP A 239 -0.06 22.13 19.99
C ASP A 239 -0.86 23.36 19.56
N PRO A 240 -2.15 23.45 19.94
CA PRO A 240 -2.94 24.65 19.68
C PRO A 240 -2.27 25.91 20.23
N SER A 241 -2.45 27.02 19.55
CA SER A 241 -1.84 28.33 19.84
C SER A 241 -0.34 28.46 19.52
N THR A 242 0.29 27.43 18.94
CA THR A 242 1.65 27.54 18.40
C THR A 242 1.61 28.06 16.96
N ALA A 243 2.64 28.82 16.59
CA ALA A 243 2.78 29.37 15.22
C ALA A 243 3.49 28.37 14.31
N VAL A 244 3.17 28.43 13.03
CA VAL A 244 3.91 27.77 11.94
C VAL A 244 4.01 28.73 10.75
N ILE A 245 5.17 28.76 10.13
CA ILE A 245 5.46 29.62 8.98
C ILE A 245 5.46 28.76 7.73
N LEU A 246 4.65 29.15 6.75
CA LEU A 246 4.58 28.46 5.45
C LEU A 246 5.08 29.38 4.34
N ILE A 247 5.92 28.86 3.45
CA ILE A 247 6.15 29.48 2.14
C ILE A 247 5.32 28.72 1.12
N VAL A 248 4.38 29.41 0.51
CA VAL A 248 3.38 28.84 -0.39
C VAL A 248 3.51 29.48 -1.78
N GLU A 249 3.66 28.65 -2.80
CA GLU A 249 3.55 29.05 -4.20
C GLU A 249 2.08 28.98 -4.64
N SER A 250 1.52 30.11 -5.03
CA SER A 250 0.12 30.16 -5.50
C SER A 250 -0.02 29.57 -6.90
N LYS A 251 -0.95 28.62 -7.08
CA LYS A 251 -1.29 28.04 -8.39
C LYS A 251 -1.59 29.10 -9.48
N LYS A 252 -2.19 30.26 -9.10
CA LYS A 252 -2.59 31.29 -10.08
C LYS A 252 -1.48 32.24 -10.46
N SER A 253 -0.61 32.64 -9.53
CA SER A 253 0.37 33.69 -9.75
C SER A 253 1.81 33.17 -9.89
N GLN A 254 2.06 31.91 -9.54
CA GLN A 254 3.40 31.30 -9.47
C GLN A 254 4.39 32.15 -8.65
N THR A 255 3.88 32.85 -7.63
CA THR A 255 4.68 33.68 -6.72
C THR A 255 4.68 33.08 -5.32
N ASN A 256 5.83 33.09 -4.67
CA ASN A 256 5.98 32.65 -3.29
C ASN A 256 5.42 33.69 -2.33
N LYS A 257 4.62 33.22 -1.37
CA LYS A 257 4.08 34.03 -0.28
C LYS A 257 4.41 33.39 1.06
N THR A 258 5.00 34.14 1.96
CA THR A 258 5.19 33.72 3.35
C THR A 258 3.92 33.98 4.15
N ILE A 259 3.42 32.95 4.84
CA ILE A 259 2.19 33.01 5.64
C ILE A 259 2.49 32.44 7.03
N THR A 260 2.26 33.20 8.07
CA THR A 260 2.32 32.73 9.45
C THR A 260 0.92 32.35 9.90
N LEU A 261 0.73 31.10 10.32
CA LEU A 261 -0.53 30.57 10.81
C LEU A 261 -0.40 30.13 12.27
N ILE A 262 -1.48 30.31 13.03
CA ILE A 262 -1.57 29.81 14.39
C ILE A 262 -2.38 28.51 14.37
N ARG A 263 -1.82 27.43 14.94
CA ARG A 263 -2.53 26.16 15.05
C ARG A 263 -3.73 26.27 15.97
N GLU A 264 -4.83 25.68 15.58
CA GLU A 264 -6.07 25.60 16.36
C GLU A 264 -6.50 24.14 16.51
N ILE A 265 -7.46 23.89 17.38
CA ILE A 265 -8.12 22.57 17.43
C ILE A 265 -9.00 22.44 16.20
N ILE A 266 -8.64 21.53 15.31
CA ILE A 266 -9.40 21.21 14.09
C ILE A 266 -10.30 20.03 14.40
N SER A 267 -11.59 20.17 14.10
CA SER A 267 -12.57 19.08 14.18
C SER A 267 -12.90 18.57 12.78
N ILE A 268 -12.75 17.26 12.58
CA ILE A 268 -13.07 16.62 11.29
C ILE A 268 -14.58 16.42 11.21
N PRO A 269 -15.27 16.89 10.14
CA PRO A 269 -16.70 16.65 9.98
C PRO A 269 -17.02 15.15 9.79
N THR A 270 -17.69 14.53 10.74
CA THR A 270 -18.10 13.13 10.69
C THR A 270 -19.47 12.92 10.06
N VAL A 271 -20.31 13.94 10.10
CA VAL A 271 -21.67 13.95 9.55
C VAL A 271 -21.80 15.09 8.56
N SER A 272 -22.56 14.88 7.50
CA SER A 272 -23.00 15.92 6.58
C SER A 272 -24.41 15.64 6.11
N SER A 273 -25.19 16.69 5.83
CA SER A 273 -26.56 16.56 5.37
C SER A 273 -26.87 17.45 4.17
N LYS A 274 -27.91 17.06 3.44
CA LYS A 274 -28.44 17.82 2.33
C LYS A 274 -29.94 17.55 2.21
N LEU A 275 -30.75 18.59 1.97
CA LEU A 275 -32.13 18.41 1.59
C LEU A 275 -32.20 18.01 0.11
N VAL A 276 -32.89 16.90 -0.18
CA VAL A 276 -33.14 16.43 -1.55
C VAL A 276 -34.62 16.68 -1.91
N ASP A 277 -34.92 16.53 -3.22
CA ASP A 277 -36.29 16.76 -3.72
C ASP A 277 -37.35 16.02 -2.90
N GLY A 278 -38.49 16.69 -2.70
CA GLY A 278 -39.60 16.14 -1.93
C GLY A 278 -39.45 16.30 -0.42
N ASN A 279 -38.63 17.21 0.04
CA ASN A 279 -38.35 17.47 1.47
C ASN A 279 -37.83 16.24 2.21
N ILE A 280 -36.93 15.47 1.58
CA ILE A 280 -36.27 14.30 2.20
C ILE A 280 -34.89 14.72 2.64
N GLY A 281 -34.56 14.47 3.92
CA GLY A 281 -33.24 14.72 4.47
C GLY A 281 -32.27 13.57 4.14
N TYR A 282 -31.23 13.85 3.40
CA TYR A 282 -30.10 12.94 3.22
C TYR A 282 -29.06 13.24 4.29
N ILE A 283 -28.62 12.20 5.04
CA ILE A 283 -27.61 12.30 6.09
C ILE A 283 -26.54 11.24 5.81
N LYS A 284 -25.29 11.69 5.65
CA LYS A 284 -24.12 10.83 5.51
C LYS A 284 -23.34 10.81 6.80
N ILE A 285 -23.11 9.64 7.37
CA ILE A 285 -22.17 9.42 8.50
C ILE A 285 -20.94 8.70 7.96
N ARG A 286 -19.77 9.33 8.07
CA ARG A 286 -18.51 8.79 7.54
C ARG A 286 -17.81 7.84 8.51
N ASN A 287 -17.86 8.15 9.82
CA ASN A 287 -17.26 7.35 10.88
C ASN A 287 -17.88 7.72 12.24
N PHE A 288 -17.52 6.98 13.30
CA PHE A 288 -18.00 7.21 14.65
C PHE A 288 -16.87 7.70 15.55
N GLN A 289 -16.64 9.02 15.58
CA GLN A 289 -15.71 9.72 16.45
C GLN A 289 -16.43 10.33 17.64
N GLU A 290 -15.70 10.88 18.62
CA GLU A 290 -16.29 11.40 19.88
C GLU A 290 -17.43 12.42 19.69
N ASN A 291 -17.39 13.19 18.60
CA ASN A 291 -18.38 14.26 18.31
C ASN A 291 -19.52 13.81 17.37
N THR A 292 -19.55 12.56 16.88
CA THR A 292 -20.48 12.15 15.80
C THR A 292 -21.96 12.31 16.19
N SER A 293 -22.33 11.94 17.42
CA SER A 293 -23.72 12.08 17.87
C SER A 293 -24.15 13.54 18.02
N GLU A 294 -23.24 14.45 18.40
CA GLU A 294 -23.48 15.90 18.48
C GLU A 294 -23.60 16.49 17.06
N SER A 295 -22.66 16.17 16.18
CA SER A 295 -22.69 16.60 14.77
C SER A 295 -23.94 16.11 14.04
N LEU A 296 -24.41 14.90 14.33
CA LEU A 296 -25.70 14.42 13.80
C LEU A 296 -26.86 15.27 14.26
N GLU A 297 -26.87 15.71 15.51
CA GLU A 297 -27.95 16.56 16.04
C GLU A 297 -27.98 17.95 15.39
N GLU A 298 -26.79 18.53 15.18
CA GLU A 298 -26.64 19.80 14.46
C GLU A 298 -27.13 19.69 13.00
N GLU A 299 -26.74 18.63 12.28
CA GLU A 299 -27.16 18.42 10.89
C GLU A 299 -28.67 18.14 10.78
N ILE A 300 -29.29 17.46 11.74
CA ILE A 300 -30.74 17.28 11.82
C ILE A 300 -31.44 18.62 12.07
N GLU A 301 -30.92 19.47 12.97
CA GLU A 301 -31.48 20.79 13.23
C GLU A 301 -31.43 21.69 11.98
N LYS A 302 -30.34 21.61 11.24
CA LYS A 302 -30.17 22.31 9.96
C LYS A 302 -31.25 21.86 8.96
N LEU A 303 -31.43 20.56 8.73
CA LEU A 303 -32.47 20.03 7.83
C LEU A 303 -33.87 20.43 8.23
N THR A 304 -34.18 20.43 9.55
CA THR A 304 -35.51 20.85 10.06
C THR A 304 -35.74 22.36 10.00
N THR A 305 -34.67 23.15 9.91
CA THR A 305 -34.76 24.61 9.69
C THR A 305 -34.93 24.94 8.21
N GLU A 306 -34.28 24.15 7.32
CA GLU A 306 -34.40 24.32 5.85
C GLU A 306 -35.75 23.85 5.28
N SER A 307 -36.47 22.98 6.01
CA SER A 307 -37.76 22.42 5.60
C SER A 307 -38.78 22.49 6.74
N ASP A 308 -39.94 23.06 6.49
CA ASP A 308 -41.04 23.12 7.47
C ASP A 308 -41.55 21.73 7.88
N GLU A 309 -41.42 20.71 7.00
CA GLU A 309 -41.85 19.35 7.23
C GLU A 309 -40.96 18.35 6.44
N LEU A 310 -40.12 17.57 7.16
CA LEU A 310 -39.38 16.48 6.57
C LEU A 310 -40.29 15.28 6.28
N LYS A 311 -40.37 14.87 5.02
CA LYS A 311 -41.16 13.71 4.58
C LYS A 311 -40.46 12.39 4.85
N GLY A 312 -39.13 12.39 5.06
CA GLY A 312 -38.36 11.22 5.37
C GLY A 312 -36.87 11.50 5.49
N ILE A 313 -36.11 10.46 5.91
CA ILE A 313 -34.66 10.52 6.10
C ILE A 313 -34.01 9.37 5.33
N ILE A 314 -32.98 9.68 4.59
CA ILE A 314 -32.04 8.71 4.00
C ILE A 314 -30.77 8.76 4.87
N LEU A 315 -30.49 7.68 5.60
CA LEU A 315 -29.26 7.54 6.36
C LEU A 315 -28.25 6.72 5.55
N ASP A 316 -27.17 7.36 5.09
CA ASP A 316 -26.13 6.72 4.30
C ASP A 316 -24.94 6.37 5.19
N LEU A 317 -24.72 5.06 5.36
CA LEU A 317 -23.62 4.46 6.09
C LEU A 317 -22.59 3.79 5.15
N ARG A 318 -22.71 3.96 3.84
CA ARG A 318 -21.74 3.38 2.88
C ARG A 318 -20.34 3.90 3.13
N ASN A 319 -19.32 3.02 2.99
CA ASN A 319 -17.91 3.31 3.29
C ASN A 319 -17.65 3.86 4.71
N ASN A 320 -18.49 3.51 5.68
CA ASN A 320 -18.30 3.85 7.09
C ASN A 320 -17.66 2.67 7.82
N ALA A 321 -16.36 2.73 8.05
CA ALA A 321 -15.59 1.67 8.71
C ALA A 321 -15.89 1.49 10.22
N GLY A 322 -16.87 2.26 10.75
CA GLY A 322 -17.26 2.19 12.15
C GLY A 322 -16.56 3.24 13.02
N GLY A 323 -16.16 2.86 14.22
CA GLY A 323 -15.51 3.72 15.22
C GLY A 323 -15.99 3.43 16.64
N LEU A 324 -16.15 4.46 17.45
CA LEU A 324 -16.47 4.33 18.88
C LEU A 324 -17.85 3.72 19.12
N LEU A 325 -17.89 2.59 19.83
CA LEU A 325 -19.12 1.88 20.21
C LEU A 325 -20.14 2.81 20.88
N GLY A 326 -19.69 3.67 21.80
CA GLY A 326 -20.57 4.61 22.51
C GLY A 326 -21.25 5.59 21.56
N GLN A 327 -20.58 6.02 20.49
CA GLN A 327 -21.13 6.93 19.47
C GLN A 327 -22.13 6.21 18.55
N ALA A 328 -21.84 4.97 18.15
CA ALA A 328 -22.78 4.17 17.37
C ALA A 328 -24.10 3.94 18.16
N ILE A 329 -23.99 3.62 19.45
CA ILE A 329 -25.15 3.50 20.34
C ILE A 329 -25.91 4.83 20.44
N ALA A 330 -25.22 5.95 20.63
CA ALA A 330 -25.85 7.28 20.76
C ALA A 330 -26.54 7.71 19.46
N VAL A 331 -25.97 7.38 18.30
CA VAL A 331 -26.57 7.63 16.98
C VAL A 331 -27.84 6.79 16.78
N ALA A 332 -27.79 5.48 17.07
CA ALA A 332 -28.97 4.61 16.98
C ALA A 332 -30.10 5.07 17.93
N ASP A 333 -29.73 5.51 19.13
CA ASP A 333 -30.68 6.04 20.15
C ASP A 333 -31.43 7.27 19.67
N LYS A 334 -30.88 8.10 18.75
CA LYS A 334 -31.58 9.26 18.18
C LYS A 334 -32.76 8.86 17.29
N PHE A 335 -32.73 7.68 16.68
CA PHE A 335 -33.75 7.20 15.74
C PHE A 335 -34.71 6.15 16.34
N LEU A 336 -34.45 5.68 17.57
CA LEU A 336 -35.25 4.68 18.25
C LEU A 336 -35.95 5.28 19.50
N SER A 337 -37.22 4.93 19.70
CA SER A 337 -37.98 5.33 20.91
C SER A 337 -37.94 4.29 22.00
N SER A 338 -37.62 3.07 21.67
CA SER A 338 -37.57 1.90 22.58
C SER A 338 -36.90 0.75 21.85
N GLY A 339 -36.62 -0.34 22.54
CA GLY A 339 -36.02 -1.56 21.98
C GLY A 339 -34.55 -1.70 22.35
N MET A 340 -33.95 -2.78 21.91
CA MET A 340 -32.52 -3.05 22.06
C MET A 340 -31.73 -2.40 20.92
N ILE A 341 -30.56 -1.85 21.24
CA ILE A 341 -29.65 -1.30 20.23
C ILE A 341 -28.59 -2.37 19.87
N VAL A 342 -27.95 -2.92 20.88
CA VAL A 342 -26.89 -3.92 20.72
C VAL A 342 -26.76 -4.77 21.99
N VAL A 343 -26.39 -6.02 21.82
CA VAL A 343 -25.98 -6.91 22.90
C VAL A 343 -24.46 -7.09 22.81
N THR A 344 -23.73 -6.78 23.88
CA THR A 344 -22.29 -7.04 23.95
C THR A 344 -22.04 -8.27 24.79
N GLU A 345 -21.19 -9.16 24.31
CA GLU A 345 -20.78 -10.38 24.98
C GLU A 345 -19.32 -10.31 25.38
N GLU A 346 -19.06 -10.39 26.68
CA GLU A 346 -17.73 -10.42 27.30
C GLU A 346 -17.25 -11.88 27.44
N PRO A 347 -15.96 -12.12 27.76
CA PRO A 347 -15.45 -13.47 28.01
C PRO A 347 -16.33 -14.26 28.98
N MET A 348 -16.43 -15.59 28.77
CA MET A 348 -17.32 -16.50 29.50
C MET A 348 -18.83 -16.26 29.29
N GLY A 349 -19.22 -15.63 28.18
CA GLY A 349 -20.61 -15.48 27.76
C GLY A 349 -21.41 -14.47 28.58
N LYS A 350 -20.77 -13.58 29.32
CA LYS A 350 -21.45 -12.52 30.05
C LYS A 350 -21.96 -11.44 29.09
N GLN A 351 -23.29 -11.29 29.04
CA GLN A 351 -23.93 -10.34 28.12
C GLN A 351 -24.35 -9.05 28.82
N LYS A 352 -24.23 -7.93 28.11
CA LYS A 352 -24.77 -6.62 28.48
C LYS A 352 -25.63 -6.09 27.33
N ILE A 353 -26.85 -5.67 27.68
CA ILE A 353 -27.81 -5.17 26.69
C ILE A 353 -27.87 -3.65 26.78
N GLN A 354 -27.66 -2.98 25.66
CA GLN A 354 -27.89 -1.56 25.49
C GLN A 354 -29.28 -1.34 24.88
N LYS A 355 -30.05 -0.45 25.50
CA LYS A 355 -31.43 -0.17 25.09
C LYS A 355 -31.62 1.30 24.73
N ALA A 356 -32.48 1.55 23.75
CA ALA A 356 -32.89 2.89 23.40
C ALA A 356 -33.61 3.59 24.56
N ARG A 357 -33.37 4.90 24.69
CA ARG A 357 -34.00 5.77 25.66
C ARG A 357 -35.09 6.55 24.96
N LYS A 358 -36.16 6.85 25.71
CA LYS A 358 -37.26 7.64 25.19
C LYS A 358 -36.75 9.04 24.80
N SER A 359 -36.65 9.31 23.50
CA SER A 359 -36.26 10.63 22.98
C SER A 359 -37.43 11.61 23.03
N SER A 360 -37.14 12.89 23.30
CA SER A 360 -38.13 13.97 23.27
C SER A 360 -38.36 14.55 21.86
N LYS A 361 -37.51 14.21 20.86
CA LYS A 361 -37.63 14.70 19.48
C LYS A 361 -38.41 13.68 18.61
N ASP A 362 -39.41 14.14 17.88
CA ASP A 362 -40.37 13.32 17.10
C ASP A 362 -39.80 12.68 15.80
N LEU A 363 -38.45 12.55 15.65
CA LEU A 363 -37.82 11.88 14.51
C LEU A 363 -38.24 10.41 14.38
N ASN A 364 -38.68 9.80 15.49
CA ASN A 364 -39.11 8.39 15.53
C ASN A 364 -40.31 8.08 14.61
N LYS A 365 -41.02 9.08 14.16
CA LYS A 365 -42.18 8.95 13.25
C LYS A 365 -41.82 9.31 11.81
N CYS A 366 -40.64 9.91 11.56
CA CYS A 366 -40.21 10.25 10.23
C CYS A 366 -39.85 8.97 9.46
N PRO A 367 -40.43 8.72 8.29
CA PRO A 367 -40.02 7.62 7.43
C PRO A 367 -38.52 7.61 7.18
N MET A 368 -37.89 6.42 7.15
CA MET A 368 -36.46 6.31 7.06
C MET A 368 -36.05 5.13 6.19
N VAL A 369 -34.97 5.30 5.45
CA VAL A 369 -34.26 4.24 4.72
C VAL A 369 -32.78 4.32 5.09
N VAL A 370 -32.13 3.19 5.30
CA VAL A 370 -30.69 3.12 5.57
C VAL A 370 -30.00 2.51 4.34
N ILE A 371 -28.89 3.11 3.92
CA ILE A 371 -28.06 2.60 2.83
C ILE A 371 -26.76 2.08 3.42
N ILE A 372 -26.43 0.83 3.10
CA ILE A 372 -25.19 0.15 3.52
C ILE A 372 -24.45 -0.43 2.31
N ASP A 373 -23.17 -0.70 2.50
CA ASP A 373 -22.33 -1.41 1.54
C ASP A 373 -21.26 -2.27 2.25
N ALA A 374 -20.43 -2.98 1.50
CA ALA A 374 -19.33 -3.77 2.05
C ALA A 374 -18.28 -2.94 2.81
N GLY A 375 -18.25 -1.61 2.67
CA GLY A 375 -17.43 -0.72 3.47
C GLY A 375 -18.08 -0.29 4.79
N SER A 376 -19.35 -0.66 5.02
CA SER A 376 -20.07 -0.43 6.28
C SER A 376 -19.64 -1.47 7.31
N ALA A 377 -18.88 -1.08 8.35
CA ALA A 377 -18.29 -2.02 9.30
C ALA A 377 -18.54 -1.61 10.76
N SER A 378 -18.45 -2.56 11.70
CA SER A 378 -18.36 -2.31 13.15
C SER A 378 -19.50 -1.40 13.68
N GLY A 379 -19.20 -0.16 14.10
CA GLY A 379 -20.19 0.81 14.58
C GLY A 379 -21.32 1.10 13.56
N ALA A 380 -21.03 1.08 12.26
CA ALA A 380 -22.04 1.22 11.21
C ALA A 380 -23.00 0.01 11.20
N GLU A 381 -22.47 -1.18 11.42
CA GLU A 381 -23.27 -2.41 11.52
C GLU A 381 -24.16 -2.44 12.76
N ILE A 382 -23.68 -1.86 13.86
CA ILE A 382 -24.49 -1.70 15.08
C ILE A 382 -25.69 -0.79 14.80
N VAL A 383 -25.49 0.35 14.12
CA VAL A 383 -26.58 1.27 13.78
C VAL A 383 -27.54 0.61 12.78
N ALA A 384 -27.03 0.01 11.71
CA ALA A 384 -27.83 -0.66 10.69
C ALA A 384 -28.66 -1.81 11.29
N GLY A 385 -28.02 -2.73 12.05
CA GLY A 385 -28.66 -3.84 12.70
C GLY A 385 -29.70 -3.40 13.75
N ALA A 386 -29.39 -2.35 14.53
CA ALA A 386 -30.35 -1.79 15.48
C ALA A 386 -31.61 -1.24 14.78
N LEU A 387 -31.46 -0.52 13.68
CA LEU A 387 -32.60 0.05 12.95
C LEU A 387 -33.42 -1.01 12.20
N LYS A 388 -32.75 -2.02 11.64
CA LYS A 388 -33.40 -3.17 10.98
C LYS A 388 -34.21 -3.99 11.98
N ASP A 389 -33.59 -4.48 13.04
CA ASP A 389 -34.18 -5.45 13.97
C ASP A 389 -35.30 -4.84 14.83
N ASN A 390 -35.26 -3.53 15.05
CA ASN A 390 -36.38 -2.82 15.69
C ASN A 390 -37.48 -2.39 14.71
N ASN A 391 -37.44 -2.83 13.46
CA ASN A 391 -38.36 -2.45 12.38
C ASN A 391 -38.48 -0.91 12.20
N ARG A 392 -37.39 -0.18 12.41
CA ARG A 392 -37.35 1.28 12.30
C ARG A 392 -37.19 1.77 10.87
N ALA A 393 -36.38 1.06 10.08
CA ALA A 393 -36.08 1.43 8.71
C ALA A 393 -35.70 0.20 7.88
N PRO A 394 -36.14 0.07 6.64
CA PRO A 394 -35.60 -0.90 5.70
C PRO A 394 -34.16 -0.53 5.35
N LEU A 395 -33.33 -1.57 5.14
CA LEU A 395 -31.96 -1.46 4.69
C LEU A 395 -31.89 -1.77 3.18
N ILE A 396 -31.19 -0.96 2.43
CA ILE A 396 -30.91 -1.19 1.01
C ILE A 396 -29.42 -1.10 0.71
N GLY A 397 -28.98 -1.72 -0.35
CA GLY A 397 -27.59 -1.65 -0.81
C GLY A 397 -26.90 -3.00 -0.85
N ASP A 398 -25.69 -3.11 -0.35
CA ASP A 398 -24.92 -4.38 -0.31
C ASP A 398 -24.76 -4.86 1.13
N THR A 399 -24.41 -6.16 1.29
CA THR A 399 -24.10 -6.75 2.61
C THR A 399 -22.89 -6.04 3.23
N SER A 400 -22.96 -5.76 4.52
CA SER A 400 -21.89 -5.06 5.25
C SER A 400 -20.64 -5.91 5.46
N PHE A 401 -19.58 -5.34 6.02
CA PHE A 401 -18.25 -5.94 6.14
C PHE A 401 -18.21 -7.22 6.99
N GLY A 402 -18.95 -7.27 8.11
CA GLY A 402 -18.99 -8.44 8.99
C GLY A 402 -18.07 -8.37 10.20
N LYS A 403 -17.82 -7.18 10.76
CA LYS A 403 -16.98 -7.03 11.95
C LYS A 403 -17.81 -6.99 13.22
N GLY A 404 -17.98 -8.15 13.87
CA GLY A 404 -18.74 -8.36 15.10
C GLY A 404 -17.91 -8.31 16.39
N THR A 405 -16.63 -7.96 16.34
CA THR A 405 -15.72 -7.97 17.48
C THR A 405 -15.55 -6.59 18.13
N ILE A 406 -15.33 -6.60 19.47
CA ILE A 406 -15.08 -5.41 20.28
C ILE A 406 -13.62 -5.39 20.69
N GLN A 407 -12.91 -4.30 20.33
CA GLN A 407 -11.55 -4.06 20.80
C GLN A 407 -11.56 -3.07 21.95
N GLN A 408 -10.73 -3.35 22.96
CA GLN A 408 -10.42 -2.42 24.04
C GLN A 408 -9.00 -1.90 23.84
N LEU A 409 -8.86 -0.58 23.92
CA LEU A 409 -7.57 0.08 23.94
C LEU A 409 -7.10 0.19 25.39
N ILE A 410 -5.90 -0.29 25.66
CA ILE A 410 -5.29 -0.37 26.98
C ILE A 410 -3.96 0.39 26.93
N ASP A 411 -3.90 1.53 27.61
CA ASP A 411 -2.67 2.29 27.77
C ASP A 411 -1.68 1.50 28.62
N LEU A 412 -0.49 1.27 28.09
CA LEU A 412 0.59 0.57 28.80
C LEU A 412 1.44 1.62 29.53
N ILE A 413 1.04 1.93 30.74
CA ILE A 413 1.60 2.98 31.59
C ILE A 413 3.14 2.96 31.59
N ASN A 414 3.78 4.11 31.42
CA ASN A 414 5.22 4.36 31.36
C ASN A 414 5.96 3.91 30.08
N SER A 415 5.29 3.34 29.11
CA SER A 415 5.92 3.02 27.81
C SER A 415 5.49 3.97 26.70
N GLY A 416 4.38 4.71 26.88
CA GLY A 416 3.73 5.47 25.82
C GLY A 416 3.03 4.60 24.75
N ALA A 417 3.20 3.28 24.83
CA ALA A 417 2.57 2.33 23.93
C ALA A 417 1.16 1.96 24.39
N ALA A 418 0.36 1.40 23.48
CA ALA A 418 -0.98 0.91 23.83
C ALA A 418 -1.27 -0.45 23.20
N LEU A 419 -1.97 -1.31 23.97
CA LEU A 419 -2.47 -2.58 23.48
C LEU A 419 -3.94 -2.42 23.05
N LYS A 420 -4.24 -2.66 21.79
CA LYS A 420 -5.58 -2.88 21.28
C LYS A 420 -5.85 -4.38 21.30
N LEU A 421 -6.77 -4.84 22.15
CA LEU A 421 -7.05 -6.26 22.36
C LEU A 421 -8.53 -6.55 22.12
N THR A 422 -8.85 -7.64 21.43
CA THR A 422 -10.21 -8.12 21.23
C THR A 422 -10.73 -8.75 22.52
N VAL A 423 -11.72 -8.09 23.15
CA VAL A 423 -12.22 -8.43 24.50
C VAL A 423 -13.69 -8.85 24.52
N GLY A 424 -14.38 -8.83 23.38
CA GLY A 424 -15.79 -9.19 23.31
C GLY A 424 -16.31 -9.27 21.90
N LYS A 425 -17.57 -9.67 21.80
CA LYS A 425 -18.37 -9.66 20.57
C LYS A 425 -19.61 -8.81 20.78
N TYR A 426 -20.21 -8.35 19.70
CA TYR A 426 -21.52 -7.77 19.74
C TYR A 426 -22.48 -8.52 18.82
N LEU A 427 -23.72 -8.62 19.30
CA LEU A 427 -24.82 -9.25 18.59
C LEU A 427 -25.86 -8.18 18.27
N THR A 428 -26.60 -8.38 17.20
CA THR A 428 -27.74 -7.53 16.87
C THR A 428 -28.84 -7.66 17.95
N PRO A 429 -29.88 -6.79 17.96
CA PRO A 429 -31.03 -6.96 18.83
C PRO A 429 -31.70 -8.33 18.75
N ASN A 430 -31.67 -8.98 17.61
CA ASN A 430 -32.17 -10.34 17.42
C ASN A 430 -31.16 -11.44 17.81
N PHE A 431 -30.06 -11.07 18.50
CA PHE A 431 -29.00 -11.98 18.93
C PHE A 431 -28.24 -12.67 17.80
N ILE A 432 -28.18 -12.06 16.61
CA ILE A 432 -27.41 -12.56 15.46
C ILE A 432 -25.95 -12.14 15.64
N ASP A 433 -25.03 -13.09 15.56
CA ASP A 433 -23.58 -12.84 15.42
C ASP A 433 -23.27 -12.45 13.98
N ILE A 434 -22.84 -11.23 13.77
CA ILE A 434 -22.53 -10.71 12.44
C ILE A 434 -21.07 -10.92 12.02
N GLN A 435 -20.26 -11.52 12.89
CA GLN A 435 -18.84 -11.74 12.62
C GLN A 435 -18.68 -12.62 11.37
N SER A 436 -17.92 -12.14 10.41
CA SER A 436 -17.67 -12.74 9.09
C SER A 436 -18.87 -12.82 8.13
N VAL A 437 -20.09 -12.46 8.60
CA VAL A 437 -21.32 -12.55 7.80
C VAL A 437 -21.84 -11.17 7.38
N GLY A 438 -21.73 -10.19 8.27
CA GLY A 438 -22.25 -8.85 8.09
C GLY A 438 -23.77 -8.71 8.28
N ILE A 439 -24.26 -7.53 8.05
CA ILE A 439 -25.70 -7.22 8.01
C ILE A 439 -26.17 -7.33 6.56
N THR A 440 -27.05 -8.25 6.28
CA THR A 440 -27.69 -8.37 4.98
C THR A 440 -28.77 -7.31 4.83
N PRO A 441 -28.80 -6.48 3.78
CA PRO A 441 -29.87 -5.51 3.55
C PRO A 441 -31.19 -6.20 3.23
N ASP A 442 -32.33 -5.57 3.50
CA ASP A 442 -33.64 -6.07 3.09
C ASP A 442 -33.75 -6.15 1.56
N ILE A 443 -33.25 -5.13 0.84
CA ILE A 443 -33.17 -5.12 -0.61
C ILE A 443 -31.71 -5.03 -1.03
N LEU A 444 -31.22 -6.16 -1.56
CA LEU A 444 -29.86 -6.25 -2.06
C LEU A 444 -29.78 -5.67 -3.48
N LEU A 445 -28.99 -4.60 -3.63
CA LEU A 445 -28.76 -3.92 -4.89
C LEU A 445 -27.45 -4.38 -5.53
N VAL A 446 -27.53 -5.13 -6.62
CA VAL A 446 -26.39 -5.70 -7.34
C VAL A 446 -26.07 -4.84 -8.54
N GLN A 447 -24.84 -4.33 -8.57
CA GLN A 447 -24.35 -3.50 -9.67
C GLN A 447 -24.12 -4.35 -10.92
N SER A 448 -24.63 -3.86 -12.07
CA SER A 448 -24.33 -4.38 -13.40
C SER A 448 -23.70 -3.29 -14.26
N GLN A 449 -22.72 -3.66 -15.07
CA GLN A 449 -22.04 -2.78 -16.01
C GLN A 449 -22.11 -3.38 -17.41
N VAL A 450 -22.49 -2.58 -18.40
CA VAL A 450 -22.48 -2.96 -19.80
C VAL A 450 -21.79 -1.86 -20.57
N SER A 451 -20.58 -2.12 -21.04
CA SER A 451 -19.82 -1.24 -21.92
C SER A 451 -19.30 -2.02 -23.11
N LYS A 452 -18.74 -1.33 -24.11
CA LYS A 452 -18.13 -1.97 -25.30
C LYS A 452 -16.98 -2.93 -24.91
N ASP A 453 -16.22 -2.58 -23.90
CA ASP A 453 -15.01 -3.32 -23.51
C ASP A 453 -15.25 -4.31 -22.38
N GLU A 454 -16.24 -4.06 -21.51
CA GLU A 454 -16.51 -4.92 -20.37
C GLU A 454 -17.99 -5.04 -20.04
N ILE A 455 -18.44 -6.29 -19.88
CA ILE A 455 -19.78 -6.63 -19.41
C ILE A 455 -19.63 -7.38 -18.11
N ILE A 456 -20.26 -6.86 -17.03
CA ILE A 456 -20.30 -7.43 -15.69
C ILE A 456 -21.76 -7.42 -15.25
N LEU A 457 -22.41 -8.60 -15.19
CA LEU A 457 -23.82 -8.72 -14.83
C LEU A 457 -24.03 -9.46 -13.50
N PHE A 458 -23.16 -10.42 -13.21
CA PHE A 458 -23.36 -11.40 -12.14
C PHE A 458 -22.14 -11.52 -11.21
N ASN A 459 -21.05 -10.86 -11.57
CA ASN A 459 -19.93 -10.78 -10.67
C ASN A 459 -20.38 -9.91 -9.49
N GLU A 460 -20.93 -10.57 -8.48
CA GLU A 460 -21.02 -10.02 -7.14
C GLU A 460 -19.59 -9.81 -6.73
N ASN A 461 -19.05 -8.60 -7.03
CA ASN A 461 -17.68 -8.31 -6.73
C ASN A 461 -17.42 -8.71 -5.30
N PRO A 462 -16.52 -9.65 -5.03
CA PRO A 462 -16.11 -9.90 -3.68
C PRO A 462 -15.45 -8.62 -3.19
N HIS A 463 -16.23 -7.83 -2.48
CA HIS A 463 -15.66 -6.80 -1.64
C HIS A 463 -14.87 -7.55 -0.59
N PHE A 464 -13.67 -7.09 -0.30
CA PHE A 464 -12.89 -7.58 0.82
C PHE A 464 -13.72 -7.41 2.09
N ARG A 465 -13.90 -8.50 2.82
CA ARG A 465 -14.71 -8.57 4.03
C ARG A 465 -13.92 -9.17 5.19
N GLU A 466 -14.51 -9.19 6.36
CA GLU A 466 -13.91 -9.80 7.55
C GLU A 466 -13.56 -11.27 7.36
N GLU A 467 -14.36 -12.03 6.60
CA GLU A 467 -14.11 -13.45 6.29
C GLU A 467 -12.85 -13.69 5.45
N ASP A 468 -12.38 -12.68 4.73
CA ASP A 468 -11.16 -12.75 3.92
C ASP A 468 -9.88 -12.50 4.74
N LEU A 469 -10.02 -12.06 6.01
CA LEU A 469 -8.88 -11.84 6.89
C LEU A 469 -8.38 -13.17 7.46
N GLU A 470 -7.07 -13.37 7.44
CA GLU A 470 -6.48 -14.53 8.11
C GLU A 470 -6.77 -14.49 9.62
N LYS A 471 -7.04 -15.64 10.21
CA LYS A 471 -7.33 -15.77 11.66
C LYS A 471 -8.55 -14.97 12.15
N HIS A 472 -9.47 -14.55 11.25
CA HIS A 472 -10.72 -13.94 11.71
C HIS A 472 -11.45 -14.80 12.75
N LEU A 473 -12.23 -14.17 13.59
CA LEU A 473 -13.05 -14.85 14.59
C LEU A 473 -14.40 -15.26 13.97
N GLY A 474 -15.01 -16.32 14.47
CA GLY A 474 -16.32 -16.82 14.06
C GLY A 474 -16.25 -18.15 13.32
N GLU A 475 -17.26 -18.99 13.53
CA GLU A 475 -17.61 -20.10 12.65
C GLU A 475 -18.61 -19.56 11.64
N HIS A 476 -18.63 -20.12 10.42
CA HIS A 476 -19.60 -19.74 9.40
C HIS A 476 -21.03 -19.91 9.93
N SER A 477 -21.67 -18.79 10.23
CA SER A 477 -23.12 -18.75 10.44
C SER A 477 -23.79 -18.57 9.09
N ASP A 478 -24.98 -19.16 8.88
CA ASP A 478 -25.74 -18.92 7.66
C ASP A 478 -26.12 -17.44 7.59
N ALA A 479 -25.74 -16.76 6.50
CA ALA A 479 -26.15 -15.39 6.25
C ALA A 479 -27.66 -15.32 6.06
N GLU A 480 -28.28 -14.25 6.57
CA GLU A 480 -29.68 -13.96 6.28
C GLU A 480 -29.87 -13.78 4.78
N LEU A 481 -31.00 -14.28 4.22
CA LEU A 481 -31.36 -13.99 2.85
C LEU A 481 -32.02 -12.61 2.75
N PRO A 482 -31.72 -11.81 1.72
CA PRO A 482 -32.43 -10.56 1.49
C PRO A 482 -33.90 -10.85 1.12
N TYR A 483 -34.79 -9.92 1.45
CA TYR A 483 -36.19 -9.98 1.02
C TYR A 483 -36.30 -9.99 -0.51
N GLU A 484 -35.52 -9.13 -1.19
CA GLU A 484 -35.46 -9.10 -2.66
C GLU A 484 -34.05 -8.74 -3.15
N LYS A 485 -33.69 -9.24 -4.33
CA LYS A 485 -32.44 -8.93 -5.03
C LYS A 485 -32.73 -8.20 -6.32
N VAL A 486 -32.16 -7.02 -6.50
CA VAL A 486 -32.38 -6.17 -7.66
C VAL A 486 -31.03 -5.83 -8.30
N ARG A 487 -30.88 -6.11 -9.58
CA ARG A 487 -29.75 -5.63 -10.38
C ARG A 487 -30.06 -4.24 -10.92
N TYR A 488 -29.04 -3.39 -10.95
CA TYR A 488 -29.17 -2.07 -11.54
C TYR A 488 -27.98 -1.74 -12.44
N LEU A 489 -28.25 -0.98 -13.52
CA LEU A 489 -27.23 -0.59 -14.48
C LEU A 489 -26.48 0.64 -13.98
N VAL A 490 -25.16 0.55 -13.93
CA VAL A 490 -24.30 1.72 -13.72
C VAL A 490 -23.92 2.29 -15.06
N HIS A 491 -24.23 3.58 -15.27
CA HIS A 491 -23.73 4.32 -16.43
C HIS A 491 -22.23 4.55 -16.27
N VAL A 492 -21.46 3.89 -17.12
CA VAL A 492 -20.09 4.31 -17.38
C VAL A 492 -20.24 5.46 -18.40
N ASP A 493 -19.82 6.66 -18.03
CA ASP A 493 -19.77 7.76 -18.98
C ASP A 493 -18.77 7.38 -20.09
N ASP A 494 -19.28 6.85 -21.20
CA ASP A 494 -18.51 6.60 -22.45
C ASP A 494 -18.09 7.90 -23.14
N ASN A 495 -18.46 9.06 -22.60
CA ASN A 495 -18.12 10.39 -23.10
C ASN A 495 -16.82 10.93 -22.47
N VAL A 496 -15.74 10.20 -22.55
CA VAL A 496 -14.43 10.82 -22.74
C VAL A 496 -14.25 10.90 -24.26
N GLU A 497 -14.64 12.02 -24.85
CA GLU A 497 -14.38 12.32 -26.25
C GLU A 497 -12.89 12.05 -26.54
N GLU A 498 -12.63 11.09 -27.44
CA GLU A 498 -11.36 10.94 -28.15
C GLU A 498 -11.12 12.25 -28.91
N GLY A 499 -10.54 13.25 -28.29
CA GLY A 499 -10.37 14.49 -29.00
C GLY A 499 -9.66 15.63 -28.28
N GLU A 500 -9.04 15.42 -27.14
CA GLU A 500 -7.94 16.28 -26.66
C GLU A 500 -6.95 15.44 -25.84
N GLU A 501 -5.94 14.94 -26.51
CA GLU A 501 -4.69 14.48 -25.91
C GLU A 501 -4.01 15.65 -25.21
N LYS A 502 -4.33 15.85 -23.95
CA LYS A 502 -3.40 16.44 -23.00
C LYS A 502 -2.92 15.32 -22.09
N GLU A 503 -1.63 15.14 -22.10
CA GLU A 503 -0.82 14.20 -21.30
C GLU A 503 -0.97 14.43 -19.77
N GLU A 504 -2.20 14.46 -19.25
CA GLU A 504 -2.43 14.25 -17.81
C GLU A 504 -2.76 12.77 -17.64
N GLY A 505 -1.87 12.03 -16.97
CA GLY A 505 -2.05 10.60 -16.75
C GLY A 505 -3.39 10.27 -16.09
N GLU A 506 -4.01 9.15 -16.47
CA GLU A 506 -5.27 8.67 -15.88
C GLU A 506 -5.21 8.62 -14.34
N GLU A 507 -4.03 8.36 -13.77
CA GLU A 507 -3.79 8.37 -12.33
C GLU A 507 -3.95 9.76 -11.68
N GLU A 508 -3.55 10.82 -12.35
CA GLU A 508 -3.75 12.20 -11.87
C GLU A 508 -5.21 12.65 -11.96
N ARG A 509 -5.94 12.24 -12.99
CA ARG A 509 -7.38 12.51 -13.09
C ARG A 509 -8.16 11.79 -12.00
N GLU A 510 -7.86 10.52 -11.75
CA GLU A 510 -8.50 9.75 -10.66
C GLU A 510 -8.17 10.33 -9.29
N GLN A 511 -6.93 10.78 -9.07
CA GLN A 511 -6.51 11.42 -7.82
C GLN A 511 -7.21 12.78 -7.65
N LYS A 512 -7.31 13.60 -8.72
CA LYS A 512 -8.05 14.86 -8.71
C LYS A 512 -9.52 14.69 -8.30
N ILE A 513 -10.19 13.68 -8.83
CA ILE A 513 -11.60 13.38 -8.51
C ILE A 513 -11.75 12.94 -7.05
N LYS A 514 -10.80 12.15 -6.52
CA LYS A 514 -10.82 11.68 -5.12
C LYS A 514 -10.57 12.79 -4.11
N ASP A 515 -9.68 13.72 -4.42
CA ASP A 515 -9.21 14.72 -3.47
C ASP A 515 -10.15 15.92 -3.33
N GLU A 516 -10.87 16.30 -4.41
CA GLU A 516 -11.83 17.41 -4.37
C GLU A 516 -13.13 17.07 -3.63
N ASP A 517 -13.49 15.79 -3.51
CA ASP A 517 -14.81 15.34 -3.08
C ASP A 517 -14.87 14.67 -1.70
N TYR A 518 -13.77 14.54 -0.96
CA TYR A 518 -13.77 13.77 0.30
C TYR A 518 -14.83 14.24 1.32
N TYR A 519 -15.09 15.56 1.42
CA TYR A 519 -16.09 16.13 2.32
C TYR A 519 -17.37 16.57 1.63
N LYS A 520 -17.43 16.55 0.29
CA LYS A 520 -18.64 16.90 -0.45
C LYS A 520 -19.61 15.73 -0.52
N ILE A 521 -20.89 16.05 -0.46
CA ILE A 521 -21.94 15.09 -0.79
C ILE A 521 -21.96 14.95 -2.32
N PRO A 522 -21.91 13.70 -2.85
CA PRO A 522 -21.92 13.47 -4.30
C PRO A 522 -23.22 13.97 -4.95
N ASP A 523 -23.28 13.92 -6.28
CA ASP A 523 -24.50 14.23 -7.03
C ASP A 523 -25.56 13.15 -6.75
N LEU A 524 -26.46 13.46 -5.81
CA LEU A 524 -27.50 12.55 -5.33
C LEU A 524 -28.56 12.23 -6.39
N ASP A 525 -28.67 13.03 -7.44
CA ASP A 525 -29.66 12.80 -8.51
C ASP A 525 -29.20 11.66 -9.46
N LYS A 526 -27.90 11.39 -9.51
CA LYS A 526 -27.32 10.28 -10.26
C LYS A 526 -27.11 9.02 -9.41
N ASP A 527 -27.26 9.10 -8.09
CA ASP A 527 -27.06 7.96 -7.19
C ASP A 527 -28.29 7.04 -7.18
N THR A 528 -28.20 5.90 -7.81
CA THR A 528 -29.29 4.92 -7.93
C THR A 528 -29.84 4.47 -6.56
N HIS A 529 -28.96 4.29 -5.56
CA HIS A 529 -29.39 3.92 -4.21
C HIS A 529 -30.24 5.03 -3.56
N VAL A 530 -29.78 6.27 -3.69
CA VAL A 530 -30.53 7.44 -3.16
C VAL A 530 -31.86 7.62 -3.90
N GLN A 531 -31.88 7.49 -5.22
CA GLN A 531 -33.12 7.61 -6.01
C GLN A 531 -34.12 6.50 -5.65
N PHE A 532 -33.64 5.29 -5.39
CA PHE A 532 -34.50 4.19 -4.95
C PHE A 532 -35.00 4.41 -3.52
N ALA A 533 -34.14 4.86 -2.59
CA ALA A 533 -34.53 5.24 -1.23
C ALA A 533 -35.61 6.34 -1.23
N LYS A 534 -35.50 7.36 -2.12
CA LYS A 534 -36.54 8.38 -2.31
C LYS A 534 -37.88 7.77 -2.70
N LYS A 535 -37.91 6.83 -3.65
CA LYS A 535 -39.15 6.13 -4.04
C LYS A 535 -39.80 5.40 -2.88
N ILE A 536 -39.00 4.70 -2.05
CA ILE A 536 -39.48 4.02 -0.84
C ILE A 536 -40.10 5.03 0.13
N ILE A 537 -39.39 6.11 0.44
CA ILE A 537 -39.87 7.13 1.38
C ILE A 537 -41.17 7.80 0.91
N LEU A 538 -41.31 8.14 -0.37
CA LEU A 538 -42.50 8.76 -0.94
C LEU A 538 -43.74 7.85 -0.87
N ASN A 539 -43.55 6.54 -0.71
CA ASN A 539 -44.62 5.56 -0.50
C ASN A 539 -44.75 5.12 0.98
N SER A 540 -44.04 5.78 1.88
CA SER A 540 -43.97 5.44 3.32
C SER A 540 -45.29 5.62 4.07
N HIS A 541 -46.32 6.25 3.45
CA HIS A 541 -47.68 6.33 4.00
C HIS A 541 -48.27 4.92 4.24
N LEU A 542 -47.71 3.89 3.64
CA LEU A 542 -48.09 2.50 3.85
C LEU A 542 -47.43 1.88 5.09
N TYR A 543 -46.40 2.53 5.68
CA TYR A 543 -45.63 2.01 6.78
C TYR A 543 -46.40 2.06 8.11
N ASP A 544 -46.61 0.91 8.75
CA ASP A 544 -47.35 0.77 10.01
C ASP A 544 -46.47 0.36 11.20
N GLY A 545 -45.14 0.37 11.04
CA GLY A 545 -44.17 0.02 12.09
C GLY A 545 -43.71 -1.41 12.06
N LYS A 546 -44.09 -2.20 11.06
CA LYS A 546 -43.65 -3.59 10.86
C LYS A 546 -42.93 -3.72 9.53
N ASN A 547 -41.63 -3.97 9.55
CA ASN A 547 -40.77 -3.90 8.39
C ASN A 547 -41.17 -4.88 7.27
N ASN A 548 -41.44 -6.15 7.62
CA ASN A 548 -41.80 -7.16 6.63
C ASN A 548 -43.15 -6.87 5.96
N GLU A 549 -44.16 -6.45 6.73
CA GLU A 549 -45.45 -6.05 6.15
C GLU A 549 -45.32 -4.80 5.26
N PHE A 550 -44.43 -3.88 5.61
CA PHE A 550 -44.11 -2.71 4.78
C PHE A 550 -43.45 -3.12 3.47
N LEU A 551 -42.45 -4.01 3.48
CA LEU A 551 -41.79 -4.51 2.27
C LEU A 551 -42.77 -5.23 1.35
N ASP A 552 -43.72 -6.02 1.90
CA ASP A 552 -44.77 -6.67 1.12
C ASP A 552 -45.67 -5.65 0.42
N GLN A 553 -45.96 -4.53 1.08
CA GLN A 553 -46.75 -3.44 0.48
C GLN A 553 -45.94 -2.69 -0.58
N LEU A 554 -44.61 -2.61 -0.45
CA LEU A 554 -43.73 -2.00 -1.45
C LEU A 554 -43.40 -2.93 -2.62
N LYS A 555 -43.81 -4.19 -2.58
CA LYS A 555 -43.51 -5.17 -3.61
C LYS A 555 -43.78 -4.67 -5.04
N PRO A 556 -44.93 -4.00 -5.35
CA PRO A 556 -45.16 -3.47 -6.69
C PRO A 556 -44.13 -2.42 -7.11
N ILE A 557 -43.63 -1.62 -6.17
CA ILE A 557 -42.61 -0.56 -6.41
C ILE A 557 -41.25 -1.19 -6.64
N ILE A 558 -40.92 -2.21 -5.85
CA ILE A 558 -39.68 -2.97 -5.99
C ILE A 558 -39.66 -3.70 -7.35
N GLU A 559 -40.77 -4.36 -7.70
CA GLU A 559 -40.93 -5.03 -8.99
C GLU A 559 -40.87 -4.07 -10.19
N ASP A 560 -41.52 -2.88 -10.08
CA ASP A 560 -41.42 -1.86 -11.11
C ASP A 560 -39.97 -1.35 -11.26
N PHE A 561 -39.28 -1.08 -10.16
CA PHE A 561 -37.88 -0.68 -10.18
C PHE A 561 -37.01 -1.76 -10.81
N LYS A 562 -37.14 -3.03 -10.38
CA LYS A 562 -36.43 -4.19 -10.91
C LYS A 562 -36.66 -4.34 -12.41
N LYS A 563 -37.91 -4.29 -12.86
CA LYS A 563 -38.27 -4.39 -14.27
C LYS A 563 -37.66 -3.25 -15.10
N ASN A 564 -37.66 -2.02 -14.56
CA ASN A 564 -37.07 -0.88 -15.24
C ASN A 564 -35.57 -1.04 -15.40
N GLU A 565 -34.87 -1.49 -14.35
CA GLU A 565 -33.42 -1.74 -14.41
C GLU A 565 -33.08 -2.93 -15.30
N GLU A 566 -33.84 -4.03 -15.22
CA GLU A 566 -33.69 -5.19 -16.15
C GLU A 566 -33.89 -4.77 -17.60
N THR A 567 -34.84 -3.86 -17.88
CA THR A 567 -35.01 -3.32 -19.23
C THR A 567 -33.80 -2.51 -19.67
N LYS A 568 -33.27 -1.62 -18.82
CA LYS A 568 -32.05 -0.86 -19.14
C LYS A 568 -30.85 -1.79 -19.42
N ILE A 569 -30.70 -2.85 -18.64
CA ILE A 569 -29.63 -3.85 -18.83
C ILE A 569 -29.85 -4.58 -20.17
N ALA A 570 -31.07 -5.01 -20.47
CA ALA A 570 -31.38 -5.69 -21.72
C ALA A 570 -31.17 -4.79 -22.94
N ASP A 571 -31.58 -3.52 -22.87
CA ASP A 571 -31.34 -2.51 -23.91
C ASP A 571 -29.83 -2.25 -24.12
N ALA A 572 -29.07 -2.11 -23.06
CA ALA A 572 -27.62 -1.95 -23.11
C ALA A 572 -26.94 -3.18 -23.76
N LEU A 573 -27.36 -4.40 -23.39
CA LEU A 573 -26.88 -5.63 -24.02
C LEU A 573 -27.29 -5.74 -25.49
N HIS A 574 -28.52 -5.31 -25.84
CA HIS A 574 -28.99 -5.29 -27.23
C HIS A 574 -28.13 -4.36 -28.10
N ILE A 575 -27.71 -3.19 -27.59
CA ILE A 575 -26.76 -2.30 -28.27
C ILE A 575 -25.44 -3.03 -28.55
N GLN A 576 -25.03 -3.93 -27.68
CA GLN A 576 -23.83 -4.80 -27.87
C GLN A 576 -24.12 -6.05 -28.72
N GLY A 577 -25.31 -6.18 -29.31
CA GLY A 577 -25.72 -7.32 -30.17
C GLY A 577 -26.09 -8.59 -29.40
N ILE A 578 -26.39 -8.50 -28.11
CA ILE A 578 -26.72 -9.62 -27.22
C ILE A 578 -28.23 -9.62 -26.93
N ASP A 579 -28.94 -10.68 -27.38
CA ASP A 579 -30.34 -10.90 -27.02
C ASP A 579 -30.43 -11.55 -25.63
N TRP A 580 -30.86 -10.78 -24.63
CA TRP A 580 -30.98 -11.22 -23.23
C TRP A 580 -32.40 -11.62 -22.85
N SER A 581 -33.25 -11.92 -23.83
CA SER A 581 -34.64 -12.31 -23.59
C SER A 581 -34.74 -13.59 -22.76
N THR A 582 -35.85 -13.69 -22.01
CA THR A 582 -36.24 -14.90 -21.25
C THR A 582 -37.17 -15.77 -22.04
N GLY A 583 -37.28 -17.02 -21.67
CA GLY A 583 -38.21 -17.99 -22.24
C GLY A 583 -38.12 -19.35 -21.57
N GLU A 584 -39.15 -20.20 -21.81
CA GLU A 584 -39.13 -21.56 -21.32
C GLU A 584 -38.57 -22.51 -22.39
N THR A 585 -37.71 -23.42 -21.95
CA THR A 585 -37.14 -24.45 -22.83
C THR A 585 -38.00 -25.67 -22.82
N VAL A 586 -38.74 -25.93 -23.93
CA VAL A 586 -39.66 -27.07 -24.07
C VAL A 586 -38.92 -28.39 -24.31
N VAL A 587 -37.77 -28.32 -24.98
CA VAL A 587 -36.94 -29.50 -25.31
C VAL A 587 -35.53 -29.23 -24.73
N PRO A 588 -34.98 -30.17 -23.94
CA PRO A 588 -33.64 -30.00 -23.40
C PRO A 588 -32.61 -29.71 -24.51
N PRO A 589 -31.89 -28.62 -24.47
CA PRO A 589 -30.89 -28.30 -25.46
C PRO A 589 -29.63 -29.18 -25.27
N SER A 590 -28.91 -29.37 -26.37
CA SER A 590 -27.55 -29.93 -26.37
C SER A 590 -26.63 -28.93 -27.06
N ALA A 591 -25.59 -28.55 -26.41
CA ALA A 591 -24.66 -27.57 -26.94
C ALA A 591 -23.21 -28.06 -26.88
N THR A 592 -22.41 -27.63 -27.85
CA THR A 592 -20.96 -27.82 -27.84
C THR A 592 -20.26 -26.53 -27.62
N THR A 593 -19.20 -26.56 -26.80
CA THR A 593 -18.38 -25.46 -26.45
C THR A 593 -16.98 -25.57 -27.04
N SER A 594 -16.36 -24.46 -27.40
CA SER A 594 -14.95 -24.39 -27.74
C SER A 594 -14.31 -23.16 -27.15
N LEU A 595 -13.08 -23.32 -26.65
CA LEU A 595 -12.25 -22.25 -26.11
C LEU A 595 -11.02 -22.07 -26.98
N ARG A 596 -10.74 -20.85 -27.39
CA ARG A 596 -9.56 -20.47 -28.16
C ARG A 596 -8.84 -19.33 -27.45
N LEU A 597 -7.54 -19.48 -27.30
CA LEU A 597 -6.65 -18.42 -26.82
C LEU A 597 -5.91 -17.77 -28.00
N THR A 598 -5.59 -16.49 -27.88
CA THR A 598 -4.66 -15.81 -28.75
C THR A 598 -3.66 -15.07 -27.88
N PRO A 599 -2.37 -15.43 -27.90
CA PRO A 599 -1.70 -16.44 -28.74
C PRO A 599 -2.24 -17.88 -28.55
N SER A 600 -2.23 -18.69 -29.63
CA SER A 600 -2.89 -20.01 -29.66
C SER A 600 -2.28 -21.07 -28.74
N ASN A 601 -1.02 -20.88 -28.35
CA ASN A 601 -0.32 -21.72 -27.36
C ASN A 601 -0.62 -21.31 -25.91
N GLY A 602 -1.43 -20.25 -25.69
CA GLY A 602 -1.73 -19.71 -24.36
C GLY A 602 -0.56 -19.04 -23.65
N VAL A 603 0.54 -18.74 -24.36
CA VAL A 603 1.73 -18.03 -23.84
C VAL A 603 1.69 -16.58 -24.31
N VAL A 604 1.69 -15.65 -23.39
CA VAL A 604 1.64 -14.20 -23.64
C VAL A 604 2.71 -13.49 -22.82
N ASN A 605 3.40 -12.53 -23.42
CA ASN A 605 4.35 -11.70 -22.68
C ASN A 605 3.61 -10.62 -21.86
N ALA A 606 4.23 -10.18 -20.77
CA ALA A 606 3.80 -8.95 -20.10
C ALA A 606 3.77 -7.80 -21.13
N ALA A 607 2.90 -6.80 -20.94
CA ALA A 607 2.56 -5.73 -21.87
C ALA A 607 1.75 -6.13 -23.13
N GLU A 608 1.64 -7.41 -23.44
CA GLU A 608 0.83 -7.89 -24.59
C GLU A 608 -0.63 -8.15 -24.17
N GLU A 609 -1.47 -8.44 -25.15
CA GLU A 609 -2.88 -8.76 -24.94
C GLU A 609 -3.13 -10.27 -25.03
N LEU A 610 -3.82 -10.80 -24.03
CA LEU A 610 -4.41 -12.13 -24.04
C LEU A 610 -5.85 -12.04 -24.51
N LYS A 611 -6.18 -12.67 -25.63
CA LYS A 611 -7.56 -12.81 -26.08
C LYS A 611 -8.10 -14.21 -25.75
N ILE A 612 -9.20 -14.23 -25.02
CA ILE A 612 -9.95 -15.45 -24.67
C ILE A 612 -11.26 -15.42 -25.46
N GLU A 613 -11.44 -16.37 -26.35
CA GLU A 613 -12.61 -16.50 -27.22
C GLU A 613 -13.32 -17.81 -26.93
N ILE A 614 -14.60 -17.72 -26.57
CA ILE A 614 -15.44 -18.88 -26.29
C ILE A 614 -16.60 -18.89 -27.25
N SER A 615 -16.78 -20.02 -27.97
CA SER A 615 -17.90 -20.22 -28.87
C SER A 615 -18.78 -21.33 -28.34
N VAL A 616 -20.10 -21.09 -28.36
CA VAL A 616 -21.12 -22.06 -28.00
C VAL A 616 -22.05 -22.29 -29.18
N THR A 617 -22.17 -23.53 -29.61
CA THR A 617 -23.08 -23.96 -30.71
C THR A 617 -24.24 -24.79 -30.15
N ASN A 618 -25.46 -24.33 -30.37
CA ASN A 618 -26.66 -25.09 -30.00
C ASN A 618 -27.00 -26.16 -31.06
N ASN A 619 -26.77 -27.42 -30.75
CA ASN A 619 -26.95 -28.54 -31.68
C ASN A 619 -28.37 -29.18 -31.63
N SER A 620 -29.32 -28.63 -30.90
CA SER A 620 -30.62 -29.21 -30.59
C SER A 620 -31.78 -28.37 -31.10
N GLU A 621 -33.01 -28.87 -30.95
CA GLU A 621 -34.28 -28.16 -31.20
C GLU A 621 -34.63 -27.17 -30.06
N GLY A 622 -34.06 -27.35 -28.86
CA GLY A 622 -34.28 -26.47 -27.72
C GLY A 622 -33.53 -25.12 -27.86
N ILE A 623 -34.04 -24.11 -27.24
CA ILE A 623 -33.40 -22.77 -27.21
C ILE A 623 -32.70 -22.58 -25.86
N LEU A 624 -31.47 -22.09 -25.89
CA LEU A 624 -30.75 -21.63 -24.68
C LEU A 624 -31.15 -20.20 -24.42
N TYR A 625 -31.50 -19.85 -23.17
CA TYR A 625 -31.83 -18.50 -22.76
C TYR A 625 -30.86 -17.97 -21.72
N GLN A 626 -30.47 -16.74 -21.88
CA GLN A 626 -29.55 -16.02 -20.95
C GLN A 626 -28.31 -16.87 -20.61
N LEU A 627 -27.72 -17.51 -21.62
CA LEU A 627 -26.51 -18.29 -21.45
C LEU A 627 -25.33 -17.37 -21.13
N ARG A 628 -24.55 -17.76 -20.13
CA ARG A 628 -23.32 -17.08 -19.73
C ARG A 628 -22.24 -18.08 -19.29
N GLY A 629 -20.99 -17.65 -19.35
CA GLY A 629 -19.82 -18.35 -18.78
C GLY A 629 -19.12 -17.45 -17.76
N MET A 630 -18.57 -18.05 -16.71
CA MET A 630 -17.76 -17.38 -15.70
C MET A 630 -16.38 -18.04 -15.66
N ALA A 631 -15.32 -17.25 -15.81
CA ALA A 631 -13.96 -17.74 -15.65
C ALA A 631 -13.60 -17.92 -14.18
N GLU A 632 -12.96 -19.04 -13.87
CA GLU A 632 -12.31 -19.32 -12.59
C GLU A 632 -10.82 -19.54 -12.82
N SER A 633 -9.99 -18.83 -12.06
CA SER A 633 -8.53 -18.93 -12.12
C SER A 633 -7.89 -18.43 -10.83
N LYS A 634 -6.72 -18.94 -10.49
CA LYS A 634 -5.88 -18.36 -9.43
C LYS A 634 -5.21 -17.04 -9.85
N ASN A 635 -5.29 -16.69 -11.13
CA ASN A 635 -4.81 -15.42 -11.65
C ASN A 635 -5.95 -14.39 -11.66
N LEU A 636 -5.86 -13.38 -10.79
CA LEU A 636 -6.87 -12.34 -10.65
C LEU A 636 -7.13 -11.53 -11.93
N LEU A 637 -6.21 -11.50 -12.89
CA LEU A 637 -6.45 -10.87 -14.19
C LEU A 637 -7.50 -11.64 -15.02
N ILE A 638 -7.61 -12.92 -14.79
CA ILE A 638 -8.46 -13.85 -15.56
C ILE A 638 -9.70 -14.22 -14.75
N ASP A 639 -9.54 -14.36 -13.43
CA ASP A 639 -10.61 -14.82 -12.53
C ASP A 639 -11.86 -13.94 -12.61
N LYS A 640 -13.03 -14.59 -12.51
CA LYS A 640 -14.36 -13.93 -12.52
C LYS A 640 -14.66 -13.09 -13.76
N ARG A 641 -14.01 -13.35 -14.90
CA ARG A 641 -14.38 -12.74 -16.19
C ARG A 641 -15.66 -13.36 -16.71
N GLU A 642 -16.63 -12.52 -17.08
CA GLU A 642 -17.93 -12.95 -17.60
C GLU A 642 -17.93 -13.02 -19.12
N PHE A 643 -18.42 -14.12 -19.66
CA PHE A 643 -18.67 -14.35 -21.10
C PHE A 643 -20.19 -14.44 -21.31
N ILE A 644 -20.76 -13.42 -21.95
CA ILE A 644 -22.21 -13.29 -22.12
C ILE A 644 -22.57 -13.67 -23.55
N PHE A 645 -23.48 -14.66 -23.70
CA PHE A 645 -23.95 -15.16 -24.98
C PHE A 645 -25.40 -14.78 -25.24
N GLY A 646 -26.23 -14.68 -24.16
CA GLY A 646 -27.64 -14.43 -24.24
C GLY A 646 -28.41 -15.64 -24.79
N LYS A 647 -29.41 -15.39 -25.66
CA LYS A 647 -30.23 -16.43 -26.30
C LYS A 647 -29.50 -17.05 -27.47
N ILE A 648 -29.50 -18.41 -27.58
CA ILE A 648 -28.94 -19.14 -28.71
C ILE A 648 -30.02 -20.06 -29.30
N ALA A 649 -30.42 -19.77 -30.53
CA ALA A 649 -31.43 -20.55 -31.25
C ALA A 649 -30.84 -21.87 -31.80
N LYS A 650 -31.73 -22.77 -32.31
CA LYS A 650 -31.32 -24.02 -32.96
C LYS A 650 -30.28 -23.79 -34.07
N GLY A 651 -29.18 -24.53 -34.01
CA GLY A 651 -28.11 -24.50 -35.01
C GLY A 651 -27.28 -23.19 -34.99
N GLU A 652 -27.57 -22.29 -34.09
CA GLU A 652 -26.85 -21.01 -33.95
C GLU A 652 -25.57 -21.23 -33.16
N THR A 653 -24.53 -20.52 -33.57
CA THR A 653 -23.28 -20.40 -32.83
C THR A 653 -23.10 -18.97 -32.38
N LYS A 654 -22.84 -18.75 -31.07
CA LYS A 654 -22.46 -17.44 -30.54
C LYS A 654 -21.10 -17.49 -29.92
N THR A 655 -20.39 -16.39 -30.07
CA THR A 655 -19.01 -16.23 -29.58
C THR A 655 -18.94 -15.03 -28.65
N SER A 656 -18.36 -15.21 -27.48
CA SER A 656 -18.04 -14.16 -26.54
C SER A 656 -16.53 -14.06 -26.38
N THR A 657 -15.99 -12.85 -26.37
CA THR A 657 -14.55 -12.60 -26.38
C THR A 657 -14.20 -11.67 -25.24
N LYS A 658 -13.10 -11.96 -24.55
CA LYS A 658 -12.47 -11.05 -23.60
C LYS A 658 -11.02 -10.81 -24.01
N THR A 659 -10.64 -9.54 -24.07
CA THR A 659 -9.25 -9.11 -24.27
C THR A 659 -8.71 -8.58 -22.95
N ILE A 660 -7.62 -9.15 -22.48
CA ILE A 660 -6.97 -8.80 -21.22
C ILE A 660 -5.59 -8.26 -21.54
N LYS A 661 -5.35 -6.99 -21.27
CA LYS A 661 -4.01 -6.41 -21.35
C LYS A 661 -3.23 -6.88 -20.12
N ILE A 662 -2.15 -7.62 -20.35
CA ILE A 662 -1.27 -8.08 -19.29
C ILE A 662 -0.43 -6.89 -18.81
N PRO A 663 -0.44 -6.56 -17.51
CA PRO A 663 0.37 -5.47 -17.00
C PRO A 663 1.86 -5.67 -17.31
N GLN A 664 2.56 -4.61 -17.65
CA GLN A 664 3.97 -4.63 -18.04
C GLN A 664 4.90 -5.14 -16.92
N ASN A 665 4.52 -4.89 -15.67
CA ASN A 665 5.24 -5.35 -14.48
C ASN A 665 4.88 -6.79 -14.04
N SER A 666 4.06 -7.51 -14.83
CA SER A 666 3.68 -8.89 -14.49
C SER A 666 4.90 -9.78 -14.34
N VAL A 667 4.84 -10.65 -13.32
CA VAL A 667 5.84 -11.69 -13.12
C VAL A 667 5.48 -12.93 -13.93
N SER A 668 6.49 -13.73 -14.25
CA SER A 668 6.28 -15.00 -14.95
C SER A 668 5.45 -15.97 -14.11
N ARG A 669 4.38 -16.52 -14.70
CA ARG A 669 3.44 -17.43 -14.03
C ARG A 669 2.65 -18.30 -15.01
N LYS A 670 2.14 -19.41 -14.52
CA LYS A 670 1.28 -20.32 -15.27
C LYS A 670 0.03 -20.65 -14.46
N ASP A 671 -1.14 -20.43 -15.04
CA ASP A 671 -2.42 -20.59 -14.37
C ASP A 671 -3.39 -21.42 -15.18
N GLU A 672 -4.24 -22.20 -14.50
CA GLU A 672 -5.39 -22.85 -15.12
C GLU A 672 -6.51 -21.82 -15.31
N LEU A 673 -7.20 -21.93 -16.43
CA LEU A 673 -8.43 -21.21 -16.77
C LEU A 673 -9.54 -22.26 -16.93
N ILE A 674 -10.58 -22.16 -16.10
CA ILE A 674 -11.81 -22.93 -16.21
C ILE A 674 -12.94 -21.95 -16.49
N VAL A 675 -13.80 -22.26 -17.46
CA VAL A 675 -15.01 -21.46 -17.67
C VAL A 675 -16.24 -22.34 -17.42
N LYS A 676 -16.98 -21.96 -16.38
CA LYS A 676 -18.22 -22.60 -15.97
C LYS A 676 -19.41 -21.89 -16.59
N PHE A 677 -20.37 -22.67 -17.11
CA PHE A 677 -21.53 -22.12 -17.76
C PHE A 677 -22.78 -22.19 -16.88
N SER A 678 -23.64 -21.20 -17.05
CA SER A 678 -25.00 -21.20 -16.48
C SER A 678 -26.02 -20.69 -17.51
N GLU A 679 -27.23 -21.22 -17.44
CA GLU A 679 -28.34 -20.93 -18.35
C GLU A 679 -29.64 -20.82 -17.54
N LEU A 680 -30.60 -20.01 -18.01
CA LEU A 680 -31.80 -19.64 -17.26
C LEU A 680 -32.63 -20.89 -16.82
N ASN A 681 -32.76 -21.90 -17.65
CA ASN A 681 -33.55 -23.11 -17.39
C ASN A 681 -32.71 -24.33 -16.90
N GLY A 682 -31.43 -24.08 -16.52
CA GLY A 682 -30.53 -25.12 -16.00
C GLY A 682 -29.94 -26.06 -17.06
N ASN A 683 -29.95 -25.66 -18.33
CA ASN A 683 -29.43 -26.45 -19.46
C ASN A 683 -28.07 -25.96 -19.95
N ALA A 684 -27.19 -25.60 -19.04
CA ALA A 684 -25.87 -25.13 -19.37
C ALA A 684 -25.00 -26.22 -20.03
N PRO A 685 -24.14 -25.87 -21.00
CA PRO A 685 -23.14 -26.81 -21.55
C PRO A 685 -22.06 -27.15 -20.52
N GLU A 686 -21.26 -28.19 -20.87
CA GLU A 686 -20.11 -28.60 -20.07
C GLU A 686 -19.03 -27.48 -19.98
N ASP A 687 -18.33 -27.44 -18.85
CA ASP A 687 -17.24 -26.52 -18.60
C ASP A 687 -16.10 -26.73 -19.59
N VAL A 688 -15.36 -25.63 -19.88
CA VAL A 688 -14.17 -25.72 -20.75
C VAL A 688 -12.94 -25.28 -19.95
N LYS A 689 -11.82 -25.92 -20.26
CA LYS A 689 -10.54 -25.66 -19.55
C LYS A 689 -9.41 -25.34 -20.51
N SER A 690 -8.49 -24.53 -20.08
CA SER A 690 -7.23 -24.24 -20.77
C SER A 690 -6.16 -23.79 -19.77
N THR A 691 -4.96 -23.53 -20.28
CA THR A 691 -3.85 -23.03 -19.49
C THR A 691 -3.34 -21.71 -20.08
N VAL A 692 -3.09 -20.73 -19.24
CA VAL A 692 -2.50 -19.45 -19.61
C VAL A 692 -1.13 -19.34 -18.96
N THR A 693 -0.12 -18.98 -19.75
CA THR A 693 1.24 -18.71 -19.27
C THR A 693 1.58 -17.25 -19.57
N ILE A 694 2.05 -16.53 -18.55
CA ILE A 694 2.52 -15.16 -18.68
C ILE A 694 4.04 -15.18 -18.55
N ASP A 695 4.75 -14.61 -19.53
CA ASP A 695 6.19 -14.42 -19.50
C ASP A 695 6.52 -12.96 -19.10
N ALA A 696 7.30 -12.80 -18.03
CA ALA A 696 7.76 -11.47 -17.59
C ALA A 696 8.71 -10.85 -18.61
N LEU A 697 8.62 -9.53 -18.78
CA LEU A 697 9.59 -8.79 -19.56
C LEU A 697 10.94 -8.69 -18.83
N PRO A 698 12.06 -8.62 -19.57
CA PRO A 698 13.34 -8.27 -18.98
C PRO A 698 13.24 -6.94 -18.23
N ARG A 699 13.85 -6.86 -17.05
CA ARG A 699 13.74 -5.66 -16.21
C ARG A 699 15.01 -4.81 -16.30
N PRO A 700 14.89 -3.47 -16.18
CA PRO A 700 16.02 -2.60 -15.97
C PRO A 700 16.66 -2.85 -14.59
N VAL A 701 17.95 -2.59 -14.49
CA VAL A 701 18.71 -2.55 -13.21
C VAL A 701 19.57 -1.31 -13.28
N PHE A 702 19.48 -0.46 -12.25
CA PHE A 702 20.21 0.79 -12.24
C PHE A 702 21.51 0.67 -11.47
N SER A 703 22.53 1.30 -11.99
CA SER A 703 23.75 1.66 -11.26
C SER A 703 23.95 3.16 -11.35
N TYR A 704 24.66 3.74 -10.41
CA TYR A 704 24.91 5.17 -10.43
C TYR A 704 26.29 5.54 -9.89
N SER A 705 26.74 6.73 -10.28
CA SER A 705 27.86 7.43 -9.68
C SER A 705 27.54 8.89 -9.54
N TYR A 706 28.25 9.60 -8.67
CA TYR A 706 28.02 11.01 -8.45
C TYR A 706 29.32 11.77 -8.27
N GLN A 707 29.24 13.09 -8.49
CA GLN A 707 30.35 14.02 -8.34
C GLN A 707 29.82 15.38 -7.89
N ILE A 708 30.53 16.05 -6.99
CA ILE A 708 30.29 17.46 -6.64
C ILE A 708 31.08 18.34 -7.61
N ILE A 709 30.40 19.31 -8.20
CA ILE A 709 30.96 20.37 -9.05
C ILE A 709 30.69 21.68 -8.32
N ASP A 710 31.75 22.33 -7.89
CA ASP A 710 31.70 23.56 -7.10
C ASP A 710 32.11 24.81 -7.88
N GLU A 711 32.49 24.69 -9.16
CA GLU A 711 32.89 25.79 -10.05
C GLU A 711 32.07 25.77 -11.35
N GLY A 712 31.43 26.89 -11.68
CA GLY A 712 30.60 27.02 -12.89
C GLY A 712 29.59 28.15 -12.83
N GLU A 713 28.73 28.27 -13.82
CA GLU A 713 27.68 29.28 -13.89
C GLU A 713 26.64 29.08 -12.78
N GLY A 714 26.49 30.11 -11.92
CA GLY A 714 25.53 30.06 -10.79
C GLY A 714 26.00 29.22 -9.60
N LEU A 715 27.27 28.80 -9.56
CA LEU A 715 27.94 28.16 -8.44
C LEU A 715 28.82 29.15 -7.69
N THR A 716 29.04 28.94 -6.40
CA THR A 716 29.81 29.89 -5.55
C THR A 716 31.04 29.24 -4.93
N GLY A 717 31.34 27.99 -5.26
CA GLY A 717 32.51 27.27 -4.77
C GLY A 717 33.81 27.74 -5.41
N ASN A 718 34.92 27.21 -4.92
CA ASN A 718 36.26 27.63 -5.29
C ASN A 718 36.96 26.75 -6.31
N GLY A 719 36.34 25.65 -6.71
CA GLY A 719 36.80 24.65 -7.71
C GLY A 719 37.79 23.64 -7.15
N ASP A 720 37.76 23.36 -5.85
CA ASP A 720 38.60 22.35 -5.19
C ASP A 720 37.89 20.99 -5.03
N GLY A 721 36.62 20.93 -5.33
CA GLY A 721 35.80 19.70 -5.27
C GLY A 721 35.40 19.32 -3.84
N ILE A 722 35.53 20.21 -2.87
CA ILE A 722 35.17 20.04 -1.48
C ILE A 722 34.10 21.06 -1.13
N ILE A 723 33.05 20.65 -0.48
CA ILE A 723 31.93 21.52 -0.11
C ILE A 723 32.33 22.38 1.10
N GLN A 724 32.06 23.71 1.05
CA GLN A 724 32.21 24.63 2.18
C GLN A 724 30.87 25.26 2.56
N ARG A 725 30.84 25.90 3.75
CA ARG A 725 29.68 26.67 4.21
C ARG A 725 29.36 27.82 3.25
N GLY A 726 28.06 28.05 3.03
CA GLY A 726 27.56 29.11 2.17
C GLY A 726 27.72 28.86 0.66
N GLU A 727 28.24 27.70 0.25
CA GLU A 727 28.43 27.39 -1.15
C GLU A 727 27.15 26.89 -1.82
N VAL A 728 27.05 27.25 -3.09
CA VAL A 728 26.11 26.63 -4.05
C VAL A 728 26.94 25.77 -4.99
N VAL A 729 26.63 24.46 -4.98
CA VAL A 729 27.35 23.44 -5.74
C VAL A 729 26.37 22.62 -6.60
N ASP A 730 26.86 22.02 -7.67
CA ASP A 730 26.08 21.02 -8.44
C ASP A 730 26.46 19.60 -7.99
N LEU A 731 25.47 18.79 -7.64
CA LEU A 731 25.56 17.34 -7.58
C LEU A 731 25.33 16.82 -9.01
N ALA A 732 26.40 16.40 -9.69
CA ALA A 732 26.30 15.70 -10.96
C ALA A 732 26.07 14.20 -10.70
N LEU A 733 24.92 13.70 -11.10
CA LEU A 733 24.52 12.29 -10.96
C LEU A 733 24.54 11.62 -12.32
N PHE A 734 25.20 10.45 -12.42
CA PHE A 734 25.30 9.63 -13.61
C PHE A 734 24.57 8.32 -13.34
N VAL A 735 23.56 8.01 -14.15
CA VAL A 735 22.74 6.80 -14.01
C VAL A 735 22.93 5.93 -15.22
N LYS A 736 23.18 4.64 -15.02
CA LYS A 736 23.30 3.66 -16.09
C LYS A 736 22.32 2.52 -15.89
N ASN A 737 21.66 2.09 -16.97
CA ASN A 737 20.89 0.86 -16.97
C ASN A 737 21.82 -0.32 -17.30
N ILE A 738 22.14 -1.14 -16.29
CA ILE A 738 22.94 -2.37 -16.45
C ILE A 738 22.09 -3.62 -16.64
N GLY A 739 20.76 -3.46 -16.59
CA GLY A 739 19.78 -4.54 -16.78
C GLY A 739 19.59 -4.92 -18.25
N LYS A 740 18.73 -5.92 -18.47
CA LYS A 740 18.41 -6.45 -19.81
C LYS A 740 17.16 -5.83 -20.43
N GLY A 741 16.35 -5.12 -19.64
CA GLY A 741 15.14 -4.43 -20.09
C GLY A 741 15.36 -2.92 -20.21
N THR A 742 14.65 -2.28 -21.13
CA THR A 742 14.59 -0.82 -21.24
C THR A 742 13.78 -0.27 -20.09
N SER A 743 14.24 0.81 -19.49
CA SER A 743 13.49 1.56 -18.49
C SER A 743 12.78 2.73 -19.18
N GLU A 744 11.47 2.83 -18.99
CA GLU A 744 10.63 3.79 -19.74
C GLU A 744 10.38 5.08 -18.99
N LYS A 745 10.02 4.98 -17.70
CA LYS A 745 9.65 6.13 -16.85
C LYS A 745 10.52 6.19 -15.61
N ASN A 746 11.66 6.84 -15.74
CA ASN A 746 12.64 6.97 -14.69
C ASN A 746 12.44 8.23 -13.85
N ILE A 747 12.33 8.05 -12.54
CA ILE A 747 12.26 9.12 -11.56
C ILE A 747 13.50 9.07 -10.68
N ILE A 748 14.12 10.22 -10.47
CA ILE A 748 15.17 10.43 -9.49
C ILE A 748 14.59 11.29 -8.38
N ALA A 749 14.72 10.82 -7.15
CA ALA A 749 14.32 11.53 -5.95
C ALA A 749 15.51 11.70 -5.00
N LEU A 750 15.71 12.93 -4.52
CA LEU A 750 16.73 13.30 -3.55
C LEU A 750 16.07 13.90 -2.32
N ARG A 751 16.56 13.54 -1.14
CA ARG A 751 16.09 14.07 0.11
C ARG A 751 17.27 14.30 1.05
N GLU A 752 17.41 15.51 1.55
CA GLU A 752 18.40 15.84 2.58
C GLU A 752 17.89 15.39 3.96
N LEU A 753 18.71 14.69 4.74
CA LEU A 753 18.28 14.02 5.97
C LEU A 753 18.24 14.93 7.20
N SER A 754 19.10 15.94 7.28
CA SER A 754 19.08 16.91 8.41
C SER A 754 17.92 17.91 8.30
N GLN A 755 17.39 18.11 7.07
CA GLN A 755 16.28 18.99 6.70
C GLN A 755 16.51 20.50 6.97
N LYS A 756 17.67 20.90 7.47
CA LYS A 756 17.95 22.28 7.86
C LYS A 756 19.20 22.87 7.23
N GLU A 757 20.15 22.04 6.87
CA GLU A 757 21.50 22.45 6.59
C GLU A 757 21.78 22.67 5.11
N VAL A 758 21.10 21.92 4.22
CA VAL A 758 21.30 21.96 2.78
C VAL A 758 19.96 22.05 2.05
N PHE A 759 19.84 23.03 1.17
CA PHE A 759 18.67 23.17 0.31
C PHE A 759 18.93 22.52 -1.06
N ILE A 760 18.06 21.59 -1.48
CA ILE A 760 18.07 20.94 -2.78
C ILE A 760 17.09 21.70 -3.68
N GLU A 761 17.56 22.25 -4.81
CA GLU A 761 16.71 23.08 -5.69
C GLU A 761 15.58 22.27 -6.31
N ARG A 762 15.86 21.03 -6.74
CA ARG A 762 14.88 20.09 -7.29
C ARG A 762 15.09 18.71 -6.69
N GLY A 763 14.18 18.29 -5.84
CA GLY A 763 14.28 16.99 -5.19
C GLY A 763 13.72 15.84 -6.01
N LYS A 764 12.94 16.07 -7.09
CA LYS A 764 12.40 15.05 -7.98
C LYS A 764 12.57 15.46 -9.43
N MET A 765 13.09 14.54 -10.26
CA MET A 765 13.37 14.77 -11.66
C MET A 765 13.10 13.53 -12.49
N GLU A 766 12.73 13.72 -13.74
CA GLU A 766 12.60 12.66 -14.71
C GLU A 766 13.90 12.54 -15.51
N LEU A 767 14.40 11.31 -15.66
CA LEU A 767 15.58 11.01 -16.48
C LEU A 767 15.22 10.60 -17.91
N GLY A 768 13.95 10.23 -18.13
CA GLY A 768 13.45 9.68 -19.39
C GLY A 768 13.89 8.23 -19.61
N GLU A 769 13.61 7.70 -20.79
CA GLU A 769 13.92 6.32 -21.19
C GLU A 769 15.42 6.03 -21.12
N LEU A 770 15.79 4.81 -20.65
CA LEU A 770 17.16 4.29 -20.62
C LEU A 770 17.19 2.88 -21.21
N ALA A 771 17.78 2.72 -22.37
CA ALA A 771 18.02 1.42 -22.99
C ALA A 771 19.07 0.60 -22.19
N PRO A 772 19.11 -0.74 -22.33
CA PRO A 772 20.17 -1.55 -21.78
C PRO A 772 21.57 -1.05 -22.13
N GLY A 773 22.42 -0.80 -21.16
CA GLY A 773 23.76 -0.26 -21.30
C GLY A 773 23.86 1.26 -21.47
N GLU A 774 22.76 1.96 -21.66
CA GLU A 774 22.72 3.43 -21.81
C GLU A 774 22.97 4.12 -20.47
N SER A 775 23.65 5.28 -20.53
CA SER A 775 23.90 6.15 -19.38
C SER A 775 23.34 7.53 -19.67
N LYS A 776 22.79 8.17 -18.62
CA LYS A 776 22.38 9.58 -18.65
C LYS A 776 22.89 10.30 -17.42
N SER A 777 23.12 11.61 -17.55
CA SER A 777 23.57 12.45 -16.44
C SER A 777 22.63 13.63 -16.23
N LEU A 778 22.57 14.10 -15.00
CA LEU A 778 21.86 15.32 -14.61
C LEU A 778 22.61 16.04 -13.51
N LYS A 779 22.39 17.37 -13.41
CA LYS A 779 22.98 18.24 -12.41
C LYS A 779 21.89 18.78 -11.50
N ILE A 780 22.15 18.76 -10.20
CA ILE A 780 21.20 19.15 -9.16
C ILE A 780 21.89 20.15 -8.24
N LYS A 781 21.33 21.35 -8.12
CA LYS A 781 21.91 22.38 -7.25
C LYS A 781 21.62 22.10 -5.80
N LEU A 782 22.70 22.14 -5.00
CA LEU A 782 22.69 22.08 -3.55
C LEU A 782 23.18 23.44 -3.02
N SER A 783 22.44 24.03 -2.09
CA SER A 783 22.84 25.25 -1.40
C SER A 783 23.10 24.95 0.07
N VAL A 784 24.36 25.02 0.47
CA VAL A 784 24.80 24.76 1.86
C VAL A 784 24.68 26.01 2.67
N ARG A 785 24.06 25.97 3.85
CA ARG A 785 23.89 27.17 4.70
C ARG A 785 25.18 27.56 5.38
N ASP A 786 25.36 28.88 5.59
CA ASP A 786 26.46 29.44 6.39
C ASP A 786 26.41 28.97 7.86
N THR A 787 25.23 28.56 8.33
CA THR A 787 24.96 28.11 9.70
C THR A 787 25.25 26.64 9.96
N LEU A 788 25.68 25.89 8.97
CA LEU A 788 26.02 24.47 9.12
C LEU A 788 27.13 24.32 10.19
N GLU A 789 26.85 23.56 11.25
CA GLU A 789 27.78 23.27 12.33
C GLU A 789 28.48 21.93 12.19
N ALA A 790 27.83 20.98 11.50
CA ALA A 790 28.34 19.63 11.23
C ALA A 790 29.40 19.65 10.13
N ASP A 791 30.38 18.74 10.23
CA ASP A 791 31.42 18.52 9.22
C ASP A 791 31.01 17.56 8.13
N ASP A 792 29.74 17.14 8.14
CA ASP A 792 29.14 16.31 7.10
C ASP A 792 27.61 16.52 7.02
N PHE A 793 27.04 16.05 5.92
CA PHE A 793 25.59 15.88 5.75
C PHE A 793 25.31 14.73 4.80
N SER A 794 24.07 14.23 4.84
CA SER A 794 23.66 13.08 4.04
C SER A 794 22.43 13.39 3.20
N VAL A 795 22.40 12.85 1.99
CA VAL A 795 21.29 12.96 1.05
C VAL A 795 20.86 11.56 0.62
N ASP A 796 19.61 11.21 0.86
CA ASP A 796 19.01 9.99 0.30
C ASP A 796 18.74 10.19 -1.19
N LEU A 797 19.18 9.20 -1.97
CA LEU A 797 18.93 9.09 -3.39
C LEU A 797 18.05 7.88 -3.66
N THR A 798 17.02 8.07 -4.47
CA THR A 798 16.24 6.98 -5.06
C THR A 798 16.16 7.16 -6.57
N ILE A 799 16.49 6.13 -7.32
CA ILE A 799 16.30 6.03 -8.77
C ILE A 799 15.32 4.91 -9.01
N ALA A 800 14.18 5.19 -9.62
CA ALA A 800 13.11 4.24 -9.80
C ALA A 800 12.52 4.29 -11.22
N ASP A 801 12.22 3.12 -11.76
CA ASP A 801 11.31 2.98 -12.90
C ASP A 801 9.90 2.72 -12.38
N THR A 802 8.97 3.62 -12.67
CA THR A 802 7.59 3.52 -12.19
C THR A 802 6.77 2.49 -12.96
N THR A 803 7.19 2.09 -14.15
CA THR A 803 6.52 1.09 -14.98
C THR A 803 6.75 -0.32 -14.46
N TYR A 804 7.98 -0.67 -14.13
CA TYR A 804 8.36 -2.00 -13.63
C TYR A 804 8.42 -2.08 -12.10
N GLY A 805 8.39 -0.94 -11.41
CA GLY A 805 8.59 -0.87 -9.97
C GLY A 805 10.02 -1.21 -9.51
N THR A 806 10.97 -1.25 -10.45
CA THR A 806 12.40 -1.44 -10.13
C THR A 806 12.98 -0.16 -9.57
N ARG A 807 13.79 -0.28 -8.52
CA ARG A 807 14.43 0.88 -7.89
C ARG A 807 15.79 0.52 -7.32
N ILE A 808 16.63 1.52 -7.20
CA ILE A 808 17.85 1.51 -6.36
C ILE A 808 17.77 2.72 -5.44
N SER A 809 18.17 2.53 -4.19
CA SER A 809 18.23 3.62 -3.21
C SER A 809 19.56 3.53 -2.47
N GLY A 810 20.10 4.68 -2.10
CA GLY A 810 21.34 4.78 -1.34
C GLY A 810 21.42 6.14 -0.65
N THR A 811 22.25 6.24 0.37
CA THR A 811 22.54 7.49 1.08
C THR A 811 23.89 8.02 0.60
N LEU A 812 23.89 9.23 0.09
CA LEU A 812 25.09 9.94 -0.33
C LEU A 812 25.63 10.75 0.87
N GLU A 813 26.85 10.45 1.30
CA GLU A 813 27.50 11.17 2.39
C GLU A 813 28.46 12.22 1.85
N PHE A 814 28.39 13.44 2.35
CA PHE A 814 29.21 14.56 1.95
C PHE A 814 29.95 15.13 3.14
N LYS A 815 31.29 15.27 2.99
CA LYS A 815 32.11 16.00 3.97
C LYS A 815 32.14 17.48 3.62
N VAL A 816 32.13 18.32 4.68
CA VAL A 816 32.14 19.78 4.59
C VAL A 816 33.38 20.30 5.24
N ASP A 817 34.12 21.13 4.52
CA ASP A 817 35.24 21.86 5.12
C ASP A 817 34.73 23.13 5.86
N LEU A 818 34.70 23.04 7.18
CA LEU A 818 34.17 24.10 8.04
C LEU A 818 35.11 25.31 8.16
N ASP A 819 36.42 25.14 8.01
CA ASP A 819 37.43 26.10 8.25
C ASP A 819 37.83 26.90 6.99
N GLY A 820 37.55 26.32 5.80
CA GLY A 820 37.80 26.95 4.49
C GLY A 820 39.28 27.30 4.28
N GLU A 821 40.21 26.59 4.90
CA GLU A 821 41.66 26.81 4.68
C GLU A 821 42.06 26.35 3.30
N ASN A 822 41.85 27.22 2.32
CA ASN A 822 42.19 27.00 0.93
C ASN A 822 43.71 27.17 0.77
N GLY A 823 44.43 26.07 0.64
CA GLY A 823 45.77 26.13 0.05
C GLY A 823 45.66 26.83 -1.31
N LYS A 824 46.52 27.82 -1.57
CA LYS A 824 46.48 28.59 -2.83
C LYS A 824 46.57 27.68 -4.02
N MET A 825 45.47 27.56 -4.75
CA MET A 825 45.41 26.88 -6.04
C MET A 825 46.07 27.80 -7.11
N GLN A 826 46.88 27.23 -7.95
CA GLN A 826 47.50 27.92 -9.08
C GLN A 826 46.98 27.36 -10.36
N LEU A 827 46.65 28.22 -11.32
CA LEU A 827 46.34 27.78 -12.67
C LEU A 827 47.62 27.21 -13.30
N THR A 828 47.46 26.08 -13.95
CA THR A 828 48.57 25.40 -14.65
C THR A 828 48.08 24.82 -15.98
N GLU A 829 49.00 24.50 -16.86
CA GLU A 829 48.74 23.81 -18.09
C GLU A 829 49.84 22.74 -18.26
N LYS A 830 49.67 21.63 -17.50
CA LYS A 830 50.67 20.58 -17.44
C LYS A 830 50.12 19.29 -17.99
N SER A 831 50.95 18.56 -18.75
CA SER A 831 50.72 17.16 -19.10
C SER A 831 51.34 16.27 -18.04
N LEU A 832 50.55 15.43 -17.42
CA LEU A 832 50.95 14.52 -16.36
C LEU A 832 50.97 13.10 -16.89
N LYS A 833 52.02 12.32 -16.59
CA LYS A 833 52.09 10.91 -16.86
C LYS A 833 51.89 10.14 -15.57
N VAL A 834 50.93 9.25 -15.52
CA VAL A 834 50.68 8.37 -14.37
C VAL A 834 51.76 7.32 -14.29
N VAL A 835 52.35 7.13 -13.11
CA VAL A 835 53.53 6.21 -12.92
C VAL A 835 53.18 4.92 -12.20
N ASP A 836 52.04 4.84 -11.55
CA ASP A 836 51.59 3.68 -10.82
C ASP A 836 50.35 3.05 -11.47
N ASP A 837 50.08 1.78 -11.17
CA ASP A 837 48.91 1.10 -11.68
C ASP A 837 47.67 1.44 -10.86
N SER A 838 46.55 1.70 -11.53
CA SER A 838 45.23 1.93 -10.90
C SER A 838 45.21 3.09 -9.87
N VAL A 839 45.72 4.25 -10.27
CA VAL A 839 45.77 5.45 -9.43
C VAL A 839 44.37 6.10 -9.31
N PRO A 840 43.85 6.30 -8.12
CA PRO A 840 42.53 6.90 -7.93
C PRO A 840 42.53 8.40 -8.31
N ILE A 841 41.47 8.80 -9.00
CA ILE A 841 41.12 10.20 -9.25
C ILE A 841 39.95 10.53 -8.33
N TYR A 842 40.14 11.52 -7.46
CA TYR A 842 39.16 11.91 -6.45
C TYR A 842 38.29 13.07 -6.92
N ASN A 843 37.11 13.23 -6.33
CA ASN A 843 36.24 14.38 -6.55
C ASN A 843 36.91 15.71 -6.16
N GLY A 844 37.55 15.75 -5.01
CA GLY A 844 38.23 16.93 -4.46
C GLY A 844 39.69 16.66 -4.11
N LYS A 845 40.41 17.70 -3.74
CA LYS A 845 41.84 17.66 -3.34
C LYS A 845 42.11 16.96 -2.01
N SER A 846 41.41 15.86 -1.72
CA SER A 846 41.52 15.08 -0.49
C SER A 846 41.18 13.61 -0.77
N THR A 847 41.88 12.70 -0.10
CA THR A 847 41.58 11.26 -0.11
C THR A 847 40.29 10.93 0.65
N SER A 848 39.74 11.88 1.41
CA SER A 848 38.42 11.71 2.08
C SER A 848 37.25 11.98 1.14
N THR A 849 37.48 12.50 -0.08
CA THR A 849 36.44 12.69 -1.09
C THR A 849 36.24 11.44 -1.92
N PRO A 850 35.07 11.19 -2.51
CA PRO A 850 34.80 10.01 -3.33
C PRO A 850 35.79 9.84 -4.49
N VAL A 851 36.16 8.60 -4.79
CA VAL A 851 36.89 8.25 -6.00
C VAL A 851 35.92 8.26 -7.17
N ILE A 852 36.22 9.06 -8.19
CA ILE A 852 35.35 9.25 -9.38
C ILE A 852 35.88 8.56 -10.63
N SER A 853 37.16 8.13 -10.62
CA SER A 853 37.77 7.34 -11.71
C SER A 853 39.12 6.78 -11.24
N TYR A 854 39.70 5.93 -12.09
CA TYR A 854 41.05 5.39 -11.92
C TYR A 854 41.87 5.63 -13.21
N ALA A 855 43.13 6.02 -13.06
CA ALA A 855 44.07 6.15 -14.13
C ALA A 855 45.11 5.01 -14.11
N GLY A 856 45.30 4.34 -15.23
CA GLY A 856 46.34 3.28 -15.37
C GLY A 856 47.73 3.82 -15.57
N ASN A 857 48.75 3.00 -15.33
CA ASN A 857 50.14 3.32 -15.58
C ASN A 857 50.38 3.74 -17.04
N GLY A 858 51.09 4.86 -17.21
CA GLY A 858 51.39 5.41 -18.52
C GLY A 858 50.30 6.32 -19.10
N ALA A 859 49.11 6.40 -18.44
CA ALA A 859 48.06 7.33 -18.85
C ALA A 859 48.55 8.77 -18.82
N THR A 860 48.14 9.58 -19.77
CA THR A 860 48.49 11.00 -19.86
C THR A 860 47.25 11.82 -19.51
N LEU A 861 47.38 12.66 -18.51
CA LEU A 861 46.30 13.54 -18.01
C LEU A 861 46.68 15.01 -18.23
N ILE A 862 45.69 15.87 -18.45
CA ILE A 862 45.92 17.32 -18.62
C ILE A 862 45.45 17.99 -17.33
N ALA A 863 46.38 18.64 -16.61
CA ALA A 863 46.07 19.41 -15.40
C ALA A 863 45.82 20.89 -15.75
N ASP A 864 44.75 21.45 -15.19
CA ASP A 864 44.42 22.89 -15.31
C ASP A 864 44.63 23.70 -13.99
N LYS A 865 44.66 23.00 -12.85
CA LYS A 865 44.97 23.58 -11.57
C LYS A 865 45.96 22.70 -10.79
N GLU A 866 46.75 23.32 -9.93
CA GLU A 866 47.66 22.62 -9.02
C GLU A 866 47.71 23.22 -7.63
N THR A 867 47.99 22.36 -6.67
CA THR A 867 48.39 22.72 -5.30
C THR A 867 49.75 22.09 -5.01
N GLN A 868 50.24 22.18 -3.77
CA GLN A 868 51.51 21.55 -3.37
C GLN A 868 51.51 20.00 -3.58
N SER A 869 50.35 19.33 -3.38
CA SER A 869 50.25 17.86 -3.35
C SER A 869 49.22 17.30 -4.32
N TRP A 870 48.52 18.13 -5.07
CA TRP A 870 47.44 17.69 -5.91
C TRP A 870 47.41 18.40 -7.28
N TYR A 871 47.01 17.70 -8.33
CA TYR A 871 46.70 18.25 -9.61
C TYR A 871 45.21 18.03 -9.94
N ARG A 872 44.50 19.09 -10.38
CA ARG A 872 43.18 18.97 -10.96
C ARG A 872 43.32 18.60 -12.43
N VAL A 873 42.70 17.49 -12.84
CA VAL A 873 42.84 16.93 -14.21
C VAL A 873 41.51 16.98 -14.94
N LYS A 874 41.56 17.26 -16.23
CA LYS A 874 40.39 17.24 -17.12
C LYS A 874 39.97 15.81 -17.41
N MET A 875 38.66 15.55 -17.36
CA MET A 875 38.00 14.29 -17.64
C MET A 875 36.98 14.47 -18.79
N PRO A 876 36.47 13.40 -19.38
CA PRO A 876 35.37 13.46 -20.36
C PRO A 876 34.14 14.20 -19.82
N GLU A 877 33.33 14.73 -20.76
CA GLU A 877 32.04 15.42 -20.44
C GLU A 877 32.22 16.67 -19.57
N ASP A 878 33.31 17.45 -19.81
CA ASP A 878 33.64 18.67 -19.07
C ASP A 878 33.72 18.49 -17.54
N ARG A 879 34.10 17.30 -17.09
CA ARG A 879 34.36 16.96 -15.69
C ARG A 879 35.81 17.25 -15.32
N PHE A 880 36.02 17.34 -14.03
CA PHE A 880 37.33 17.49 -13.42
C PHE A 880 37.46 16.53 -12.23
N GLY A 881 38.70 16.11 -11.98
CA GLY A 881 39.03 15.31 -10.80
C GLY A 881 40.41 15.67 -10.30
N TRP A 882 40.73 15.20 -9.11
CA TRP A 882 41.98 15.49 -8.41
C TRP A 882 42.83 14.22 -8.30
N ILE A 883 44.11 14.32 -8.67
CA ILE A 883 45.08 13.25 -8.54
C ILE A 883 46.24 13.71 -7.68
N SER A 884 46.75 12.85 -6.80
CA SER A 884 47.89 13.17 -5.95
C SER A 884 49.17 13.34 -6.81
N SER A 885 49.99 14.33 -6.47
CA SER A 885 51.31 14.56 -7.11
C SER A 885 52.26 13.37 -6.96
N ASP A 886 52.07 12.52 -5.96
CA ASP A 886 52.94 11.39 -5.68
C ASP A 886 52.86 10.28 -6.74
N HIS A 887 51.77 10.24 -7.51
CA HIS A 887 51.49 9.22 -8.50
C HIS A 887 51.68 9.66 -9.96
N VAL A 888 52.18 10.88 -10.18
CA VAL A 888 52.32 11.45 -11.51
C VAL A 888 53.65 12.16 -11.72
N GLU A 889 54.18 12.11 -12.93
CA GLU A 889 55.35 12.86 -13.39
C GLU A 889 54.93 13.92 -14.42
N VAL A 890 55.49 15.14 -14.35
CA VAL A 890 55.26 16.18 -15.34
C VAL A 890 55.97 15.81 -16.65
N SER A 891 55.22 15.57 -17.69
CA SER A 891 55.75 15.21 -19.00
C SER A 891 56.23 16.43 -19.79
N ARG A 892 57.39 16.35 -20.46
CA ARG A 892 57.99 17.39 -21.35
C ARG A 892 57.61 17.18 -22.81
N GLY A 893 56.44 16.72 -23.16
CA GLY A 893 56.04 16.40 -24.53
C GLY A 893 54.92 17.27 -25.10
N THR A 894 54.87 17.40 -26.42
CA THR A 894 53.74 18.01 -27.14
C THR A 894 52.51 17.12 -27.07
N TYR A 895 51.37 17.73 -26.80
CA TYR A 895 50.05 17.08 -26.59
C TYR A 895 49.65 16.22 -27.80
N SER A 896 49.31 14.96 -27.59
CA SER A 896 48.47 14.16 -28.48
C SER A 896 47.04 14.17 -27.98
N THR A 897 46.11 14.66 -28.78
CA THR A 897 44.69 14.75 -28.45
C THR A 897 43.92 13.41 -28.54
N GLU A 898 44.62 12.29 -28.73
CA GLU A 898 44.02 10.97 -28.99
C GLU A 898 44.19 9.94 -27.85
N GLN A 899 44.56 10.34 -26.64
CA GLN A 899 44.61 9.40 -25.53
C GLN A 899 43.27 9.30 -24.83
N GLU A 900 42.79 8.07 -24.66
CA GLU A 900 41.56 7.75 -23.93
C GLU A 900 41.64 8.33 -22.53
N ALA A 901 40.75 9.28 -22.28
CA ALA A 901 40.54 9.77 -20.92
C ALA A 901 39.93 8.65 -20.04
N PRO A 902 40.20 8.63 -18.73
CA PRO A 902 39.64 7.65 -17.83
C PRO A 902 38.10 7.63 -17.95
N GLY A 903 37.56 6.44 -18.20
CA GLY A 903 36.11 6.23 -18.31
C GLY A 903 35.35 6.56 -17.03
N LEU A 904 34.04 6.55 -17.12
CA LEU A 904 33.16 6.67 -15.97
C LEU A 904 33.33 5.43 -15.06
N PHE A 905 33.68 5.63 -13.82
CA PHE A 905 33.67 4.60 -12.80
C PHE A 905 32.29 4.54 -12.15
N LEU A 906 31.65 3.38 -12.18
CA LEU A 906 30.38 3.18 -11.49
C LEU A 906 30.68 2.90 -10.02
N GLN A 907 30.26 3.81 -9.15
CA GLN A 907 30.54 3.73 -7.71
C GLN A 907 29.55 2.83 -6.97
N ASN A 908 28.33 2.75 -7.48
CA ASN A 908 27.22 2.07 -6.82
C ASN A 908 26.54 1.12 -7.82
N VAL A 909 26.91 -0.14 -7.77
CA VAL A 909 26.38 -1.21 -8.61
C VAL A 909 25.67 -2.20 -7.69
N PRO A 910 24.37 -2.47 -7.86
CA PRO A 910 23.68 -3.43 -7.01
C PRO A 910 24.06 -4.87 -7.37
N PRO A 911 24.00 -5.82 -6.41
CA PRO A 911 24.34 -7.21 -6.68
C PRO A 911 23.43 -7.86 -7.72
N LEU A 912 23.97 -8.73 -8.55
CA LEU A 912 23.26 -9.43 -9.64
C LEU A 912 22.94 -10.87 -9.23
N ILE A 913 21.67 -11.28 -9.42
CA ILE A 913 21.18 -12.63 -9.07
C ILE A 913 21.06 -13.46 -10.36
N GLU A 914 21.85 -14.53 -10.47
CA GLU A 914 21.76 -15.52 -11.54
C GLU A 914 21.31 -16.87 -10.97
N LEU A 915 20.30 -17.49 -11.60
CA LEU A 915 19.79 -18.79 -11.21
C LEU A 915 20.35 -19.88 -12.14
N ASP A 916 20.83 -20.99 -11.56
CA ASP A 916 21.33 -22.14 -12.31
C ASP A 916 20.18 -22.92 -12.96
N THR A 917 19.03 -22.96 -12.29
CA THR A 917 17.83 -23.64 -12.78
C THR A 917 16.82 -22.60 -13.24
N GLN A 918 16.64 -22.51 -14.54
CA GLN A 918 15.57 -21.68 -15.10
C GLN A 918 14.39 -22.56 -15.47
N LYS A 919 13.31 -22.49 -14.67
CA LYS A 919 11.95 -22.72 -15.17
C LYS A 919 10.94 -22.05 -14.24
N PRO A 920 10.70 -20.75 -14.42
CA PRO A 920 9.74 -20.00 -13.61
C PRO A 920 8.29 -20.33 -13.90
N HIS A 921 7.98 -21.36 -14.70
CA HIS A 921 6.59 -21.70 -15.11
C HIS A 921 6.19 -23.14 -14.79
N ASP A 922 7.07 -23.91 -14.13
CA ASP A 922 6.76 -25.31 -13.90
C ASP A 922 5.70 -25.46 -12.80
N THR A 923 4.76 -26.34 -13.08
CA THR A 923 3.79 -26.83 -12.10
C THR A 923 4.41 -28.03 -11.40
N PHE A 924 4.48 -27.98 -10.08
CA PHE A 924 5.13 -29.00 -9.26
C PHE A 924 4.08 -29.83 -8.52
N ARG A 925 4.31 -31.14 -8.41
CA ARG A 925 3.53 -32.05 -7.55
C ARG A 925 4.24 -32.32 -6.22
N GLN A 926 5.43 -31.78 -6.07
CA GLN A 926 6.27 -31.93 -4.87
C GLN A 926 5.99 -30.77 -3.92
N GLU A 927 6.10 -31.03 -2.64
CA GLU A 927 5.94 -30.03 -1.56
C GLU A 927 7.14 -29.09 -1.45
N TYR A 928 8.16 -29.24 -2.30
CA TYR A 928 9.34 -28.40 -2.37
C TYR A 928 9.95 -28.40 -3.78
N ILE A 929 10.73 -27.36 -4.06
CA ILE A 929 11.58 -27.26 -5.26
C ILE A 929 13.01 -27.01 -4.82
N SER A 930 13.97 -27.60 -5.54
CA SER A 930 15.40 -27.28 -5.35
C SER A 930 15.74 -26.05 -6.16
N LEU A 931 16.21 -25.00 -5.49
CA LEU A 931 16.63 -23.73 -6.09
C LEU A 931 18.10 -23.49 -5.82
N SER A 932 18.88 -23.20 -6.87
CA SER A 932 20.28 -22.81 -6.77
C SER A 932 20.60 -21.63 -7.66
N GLY A 933 21.64 -20.90 -7.30
CA GLY A 933 22.09 -19.74 -8.03
C GLY A 933 23.33 -19.09 -7.43
N THR A 934 23.77 -18.03 -8.08
CA THR A 934 24.92 -17.23 -7.67
C THR A 934 24.54 -15.76 -7.63
N VAL A 935 24.95 -15.08 -6.59
CA VAL A 935 24.94 -13.62 -6.49
C VAL A 935 26.35 -13.14 -6.77
N SER A 936 26.51 -12.14 -7.64
CA SER A 936 27.79 -11.51 -7.97
C SER A 936 27.69 -9.99 -7.81
N ASP A 937 28.78 -9.37 -7.39
CA ASP A 937 28.88 -7.93 -7.17
C ASP A 937 30.30 -7.44 -7.47
N ASP A 938 30.51 -6.15 -7.70
CA ASP A 938 31.83 -5.52 -7.78
C ASP A 938 32.40 -5.21 -6.38
N ASN A 939 31.57 -5.27 -5.35
CA ASN A 939 31.89 -5.12 -3.93
C ASN A 939 31.61 -6.41 -3.15
N ALA A 940 31.66 -6.34 -1.83
CA ALA A 940 31.35 -7.46 -0.99
C ALA A 940 29.84 -7.64 -0.82
N ILE A 941 29.35 -8.84 -1.03
CA ILE A 941 27.97 -9.24 -0.75
C ILE A 941 27.83 -9.49 0.76
N LYS A 942 26.82 -8.92 1.40
CA LYS A 942 26.50 -9.19 2.82
C LYS A 942 25.78 -10.52 2.97
N TYR A 943 24.67 -10.69 2.25
CA TYR A 943 23.82 -11.87 2.39
C TYR A 943 22.88 -12.08 1.17
N VAL A 944 22.33 -13.29 1.10
CA VAL A 944 21.17 -13.64 0.27
C VAL A 944 20.13 -14.34 1.12
N TYR A 945 18.84 -14.03 0.91
CA TYR A 945 17.73 -14.77 1.49
C TYR A 945 16.61 -15.02 0.47
N ILE A 946 15.77 -16.01 0.77
CA ILE A 946 14.65 -16.39 -0.10
C ILE A 946 13.35 -16.34 0.70
N LEU A 947 12.35 -15.68 0.14
CA LEU A 947 10.97 -15.66 0.61
C LEU A 947 10.11 -16.56 -0.26
N VAL A 948 9.20 -17.30 0.35
CA VAL A 948 8.05 -17.93 -0.30
C VAL A 948 6.82 -17.23 0.21
N ASN A 949 6.08 -16.59 -0.68
CA ASN A 949 5.02 -15.66 -0.32
C ASN A 949 5.61 -14.53 0.57
N GLU A 950 5.39 -14.57 1.88
CA GLU A 950 5.95 -13.60 2.82
C GLU A 950 6.92 -14.24 3.83
N ASP A 951 7.06 -15.57 3.81
CA ASP A 951 7.85 -16.28 4.79
C ASP A 951 9.28 -16.50 4.32
N LYS A 952 10.26 -16.19 5.18
CA LYS A 952 11.68 -16.42 4.92
C LYS A 952 11.99 -17.89 5.10
N VAL A 953 12.39 -18.56 4.02
CA VAL A 953 12.67 -20.00 4.01
C VAL A 953 14.15 -20.33 3.89
N PHE A 954 14.98 -19.33 3.56
CA PHE A 954 16.42 -19.50 3.43
C PHE A 954 17.14 -18.18 3.70
N TYR A 955 18.28 -18.25 4.36
CA TYR A 955 19.23 -17.14 4.55
C TYR A 955 20.67 -17.67 4.47
N LYS A 956 21.55 -16.90 3.86
CA LYS A 956 22.99 -17.19 3.84
C LYS A 956 23.78 -15.89 3.93
N SER A 957 24.61 -15.77 4.97
CA SER A 957 25.59 -14.69 5.13
C SER A 957 26.85 -14.98 4.30
N ASN A 958 27.57 -13.93 3.93
CA ASN A 958 28.87 -13.99 3.25
C ASN A 958 30.02 -13.46 4.11
N LYS A 959 29.79 -13.29 5.42
CA LYS A 959 30.71 -12.65 6.36
C LYS A 959 32.06 -13.35 6.46
N ASP A 960 32.07 -14.71 6.42
CA ASP A 960 33.26 -15.53 6.59
C ASP A 960 34.01 -15.80 5.28
N ALA A 961 33.55 -15.23 4.15
CA ALA A 961 34.21 -15.38 2.87
C ALA A 961 35.61 -14.71 2.87
N SER A 962 36.58 -15.30 2.15
CA SER A 962 37.88 -14.66 1.93
C SER A 962 37.68 -13.37 1.09
N GLU A 963 38.59 -12.40 1.21
CA GLU A 963 38.50 -11.14 0.44
C GLU A 963 38.31 -11.37 -1.08
N GLU A 964 38.94 -12.44 -1.62
CA GLU A 964 38.81 -12.80 -3.05
C GLU A 964 37.43 -13.39 -3.41
N SER A 965 36.66 -13.88 -2.43
CA SER A 965 35.37 -14.54 -2.63
C SER A 965 34.19 -13.71 -2.13
N LYS A 966 34.43 -12.59 -1.47
CA LYS A 966 33.35 -11.73 -0.93
C LYS A 966 32.42 -11.15 -2.00
N SER A 967 32.89 -10.98 -3.22
CA SER A 967 32.10 -10.48 -4.35
C SER A 967 31.21 -11.55 -5.01
N ASN A 968 31.25 -12.80 -4.54
CA ASN A 968 30.44 -13.89 -5.08
C ASN A 968 29.86 -14.75 -3.94
N LEU A 969 28.55 -15.02 -4.01
CA LEU A 969 27.85 -15.84 -3.05
C LEU A 969 26.94 -16.84 -3.76
N SER A 970 27.35 -18.12 -3.81
CA SER A 970 26.50 -19.19 -4.32
C SER A 970 25.53 -19.70 -3.25
N PHE A 971 24.31 -20.02 -3.63
CA PHE A 971 23.29 -20.59 -2.76
C PHE A 971 22.62 -21.79 -3.39
N ALA A 972 22.17 -22.72 -2.56
CA ALA A 972 21.32 -23.85 -2.95
C ALA A 972 20.47 -24.28 -1.77
N SER A 973 19.17 -24.46 -1.98
CA SER A 973 18.22 -24.89 -0.95
C SER A 973 17.01 -25.57 -1.56
N ASP A 974 16.39 -26.48 -0.78
CA ASP A 974 15.07 -26.99 -1.05
C ASP A 974 14.04 -26.04 -0.44
N ILE A 975 13.22 -25.42 -1.32
CA ILE A 975 12.27 -24.38 -0.97
C ILE A 975 10.88 -25.01 -0.83
N PRO A 976 10.25 -24.91 0.35
CA PRO A 976 8.91 -25.45 0.57
C PRO A 976 7.88 -24.67 -0.24
N LEU A 977 6.82 -25.37 -0.71
CA LEU A 977 5.73 -24.79 -1.46
C LEU A 977 4.40 -25.06 -0.73
N GLU A 978 3.49 -24.10 -0.80
CA GLU A 978 2.10 -24.24 -0.40
C GLU A 978 1.22 -24.64 -1.58
N ASP A 979 0.06 -25.27 -1.32
CA ASP A 979 -0.90 -25.61 -2.35
C ASP A 979 -1.35 -24.40 -3.17
N GLY A 980 -1.16 -24.43 -4.47
CA GLY A 980 -1.48 -23.34 -5.39
C GLY A 980 -0.27 -22.50 -5.80
N PRO A 981 -0.46 -21.22 -6.20
CA PRO A 981 0.61 -20.35 -6.63
C PRO A 981 1.44 -19.85 -5.45
N ASN A 982 2.77 -19.95 -5.57
CA ASN A 982 3.76 -19.47 -4.61
C ASN A 982 4.62 -18.40 -5.26
N ILE A 983 4.73 -17.25 -4.65
CA ILE A 983 5.64 -16.18 -5.06
C ILE A 983 6.99 -16.43 -4.41
N ILE A 984 8.00 -16.74 -5.20
CA ILE A 984 9.37 -16.90 -4.72
C ILE A 984 10.12 -15.61 -5.00
N SER A 985 10.71 -15.01 -3.95
CA SER A 985 11.50 -13.80 -4.04
C SER A 985 12.88 -14.03 -3.44
N ILE A 986 13.91 -13.84 -4.25
CA ILE A 986 15.32 -13.92 -3.84
C ILE A 986 15.80 -12.48 -3.65
N VAL A 987 16.31 -12.19 -2.46
CA VAL A 987 16.78 -10.84 -2.08
C VAL A 987 18.22 -10.92 -1.66
N THR A 988 19.03 -9.98 -2.09
CA THR A 988 20.44 -9.88 -1.72
C THR A 988 20.82 -8.43 -1.44
N ARG A 989 21.82 -8.24 -0.59
CA ARG A 989 22.36 -6.94 -0.21
C ARG A 989 23.88 -6.96 -0.22
N ASP A 990 24.50 -5.90 -0.70
CA ASP A 990 25.94 -5.67 -0.65
C ASP A 990 26.39 -4.88 0.60
N ASN A 991 27.68 -4.58 0.69
CA ASN A 991 28.25 -3.80 1.78
C ASN A 991 27.99 -2.28 1.65
N GLN A 992 27.48 -1.83 0.51
CA GLN A 992 27.01 -0.44 0.29
C GLN A 992 25.51 -0.30 0.57
N ASP A 993 24.87 -1.35 1.12
CA ASP A 993 23.44 -1.44 1.42
C ASP A 993 22.51 -1.42 0.20
N LEU A 994 23.07 -1.64 -1.01
CA LEU A 994 22.28 -1.77 -2.22
C LEU A 994 21.57 -3.13 -2.27
N LEU A 995 20.29 -3.10 -2.63
CA LEU A 995 19.41 -4.28 -2.67
C LEU A 995 19.11 -4.69 -4.11
N SER A 996 19.10 -6.00 -4.35
CA SER A 996 18.50 -6.59 -5.54
C SER A 996 17.48 -7.65 -5.18
N THR A 997 16.39 -7.70 -5.97
CA THR A 997 15.33 -8.68 -5.81
C THR A 997 14.98 -9.33 -7.14
N LYS A 998 14.82 -10.66 -7.14
CA LYS A 998 14.32 -11.42 -8.29
C LYS A 998 13.14 -12.28 -7.88
N SER A 999 11.95 -12.05 -8.48
CA SER A 999 10.72 -12.74 -8.13
C SER A 999 10.12 -13.47 -9.32
N PHE A 1000 9.47 -14.62 -9.04
CA PHE A 1000 8.71 -15.42 -10.01
C PHE A 1000 7.67 -16.26 -9.26
N VAL A 1001 6.68 -16.80 -9.99
CA VAL A 1001 5.62 -17.64 -9.42
C VAL A 1001 5.80 -19.08 -9.87
N VAL A 1002 5.71 -20.02 -8.92
CA VAL A 1002 5.57 -21.46 -9.20
C VAL A 1002 4.26 -21.95 -8.60
N THR A 1003 3.63 -22.96 -9.23
CA THR A 1003 2.35 -23.49 -8.76
C THR A 1003 2.52 -24.91 -8.26
N GLN A 1004 2.12 -25.20 -7.01
CA GLN A 1004 2.02 -26.55 -6.49
C GLN A 1004 0.59 -27.06 -6.71
N LEU A 1005 0.48 -28.29 -7.25
CA LEU A 1005 -0.80 -28.98 -7.38
C LEU A 1005 -1.16 -29.74 -6.09
N PRO A 1006 -2.43 -29.69 -5.64
CA PRO A 1006 -2.87 -30.38 -4.43
C PRO A 1006 -2.55 -31.86 -4.46
N SER A 1007 -2.19 -32.43 -3.32
CA SER A 1007 -1.83 -33.85 -3.19
C SER A 1007 -3.00 -34.82 -3.42
N SER A 1008 -4.25 -34.35 -3.44
CA SER A 1008 -5.47 -35.16 -3.62
C SER A 1008 -5.80 -35.55 -5.07
N GLU A 1009 -5.13 -35.00 -6.08
CA GLU A 1009 -5.26 -35.39 -7.48
C GLU A 1009 -4.31 -36.56 -7.87
N LYS A 1010 -3.80 -37.32 -6.91
CA LYS A 1010 -2.80 -38.38 -7.16
C LYS A 1010 -3.36 -39.69 -7.73
N ASP A 1011 -4.69 -39.89 -7.80
CA ASP A 1011 -5.27 -41.22 -8.09
C ASP A 1011 -6.29 -41.31 -9.23
N GLU A 1012 -6.34 -40.35 -10.16
CA GLU A 1012 -7.12 -40.54 -11.39
C GLU A 1012 -6.29 -40.21 -12.65
N SER A 1013 -5.38 -41.10 -13.01
CA SER A 1013 -4.77 -41.14 -14.33
C SER A 1013 -4.72 -42.60 -14.85
#